data_a28154091e34fe91bc80c93a4ea6b6e9
#
_entry.id   a28154091e34fe91bc80c93a4ea6b6e9
#
_cell.length_a   1.000
_cell.length_b   1.000
_cell.length_c   1.000
_cell.angle_alpha   90.00
_cell.angle_beta   90.00
_cell.angle_gamma   90.00
#
_symmetry.space_group_name_H-M   'P 1'
#
loop_
_entity.id
_entity.type
_entity.pdbx_description
1 polymer ?
#
loop_
_entity_poly.entity_id
_entity_poly.type
_entity_poly.pdbx_seq_one_letter_code
_entity_poly.pdbx_strand_id
1 'polypeptide(L)'
;MSQLSDRVLSLTRFRAGLEEIAVSSVRADVPLLGDFTSPTREPDWGFLLACASALTPESNEGAQEAVLRVAQGCLRSSQSTDEQRAAAILLLDRVGNQPAIALARDRDESILASIEANSSALVLDALYRRAELTVTLPSGDVIEVNPFQKKFWELASANDWVSVSAPTSAGKSYIIREWMLAELRGATPARLVYIAPTRALVEEVSEVFRSKLDDSVGVHTLPWDPEITGFERQVFVLTQERLHLLHQRLPQFTPSVIFVDEAQKIADGTRGILLTQVLDEAIRRDPNVRLVFASPLSANPGVLLDSASSHECKAAFVGETVTVNQNLVFVNQVPRKPLRYSLSLVYGGNEQDVGEIELPLAPDVVGKKVPLIAAAIGGVSTGNLVFANGPAEAEKFARTIFDALRDDPAIESDAVEELVDFSKGVVHERFQLAEFARRGVGFHYGDMPLVLKAKVEELFKRGKLRYLVCTSTLLEGVNLPCRNLFLRAPRKGPRMHMPMPDFWNLAGRAGRWGTEFQGNIFCVDTSDVKAWPEKPGRRKRSSIMPAATMTLSDITRMIEYIDRGAHKADRETPPELESSFNWLAGRFISGGDLAGLYGVTLRVDETDRIAEALGRVTPTLRLRPDLVKKHAGISPMSMQRLLDAVLANGQPEELALVPPTSDDAFEEYKTALDYVAEYLGGSFEPESRRLSLARLIVHWMRGVPLSVIIDNRARWRRNQGQEVSYPKLIRQVMADVEDIARFEAPRYLSCYADVVAQAAGILGRQMEVDAGDIEMMLELGVPRPTDMSFISVGLSRATTRAIAEFVLDPFLSPAQCTAWIENVDVEQLELPAFAAREIVAQRQLFSERRWRAG
;
A
#
# COMPACT_ATOMS: atom_id res chain seq x y z
N MET A 1 12.81 33.87 -17.89
CA MET A 1 12.10 33.88 -16.60
C MET A 1 12.94 33.30 -15.45
N SER A 2 13.78 32.29 -15.66
CA SER A 2 14.65 31.70 -14.61
C SER A 2 15.48 32.70 -13.82
N GLN A 3 15.98 33.78 -14.45
CA GLN A 3 16.77 34.80 -13.74
C GLN A 3 15.97 35.65 -12.74
N LEU A 4 14.65 35.85 -12.95
CA LEU A 4 13.83 36.63 -12.01
C LEU A 4 13.49 35.79 -10.78
N SER A 5 13.08 34.56 -10.97
CA SER A 5 12.76 33.63 -9.89
C SER A 5 13.98 33.35 -8.98
N ASP A 6 15.16 33.08 -9.57
CA ASP A 6 16.39 32.91 -8.81
C ASP A 6 16.76 34.15 -8.00
N ARG A 7 16.56 35.34 -8.58
CA ARG A 7 16.77 36.60 -7.88
C ARG A 7 15.78 36.78 -6.72
N VAL A 8 14.49 36.50 -6.93
CA VAL A 8 13.47 36.61 -5.87
C VAL A 8 13.76 35.62 -4.75
N LEU A 9 14.01 34.35 -5.09
CA LEU A 9 14.35 33.32 -4.10
C LEU A 9 15.67 33.59 -3.38
N SER A 10 16.57 34.39 -3.94
CA SER A 10 17.85 34.78 -3.32
C SER A 10 17.77 36.06 -2.43
N LEU A 11 16.66 36.80 -2.49
CA LEU A 11 16.47 38.00 -1.67
C LEU A 11 16.52 37.68 -0.18
N THR A 12 17.47 38.24 0.57
CA THR A 12 17.62 37.98 2.01
C THR A 12 16.37 38.27 2.80
N ARG A 13 15.64 39.38 2.46
CA ARG A 13 14.38 39.75 3.11
C ARG A 13 13.27 38.74 2.84
N PHE A 14 13.17 38.19 1.63
CA PHE A 14 12.18 37.19 1.27
C PHE A 14 12.46 35.85 1.97
N ARG A 15 13.71 35.42 1.99
CA ARG A 15 14.12 34.20 2.72
C ARG A 15 13.82 34.29 4.20
N ALA A 16 14.20 35.40 4.83
CA ALA A 16 13.91 35.63 6.24
C ALA A 16 12.41 35.61 6.54
N GLY A 17 11.58 36.20 5.66
CA GLY A 17 10.11 36.12 5.79
C GLY A 17 9.56 34.71 5.66
N LEU A 18 10.06 33.90 4.73
CA LEU A 18 9.67 32.49 4.58
C LEU A 18 10.07 31.65 5.81
N GLU A 19 11.26 31.86 6.36
CA GLU A 19 11.74 31.21 7.59
C GLU A 19 10.86 31.59 8.78
N GLU A 20 10.50 32.87 8.93
CA GLU A 20 9.62 33.35 9.99
C GLU A 20 8.21 32.75 9.90
N ILE A 21 7.63 32.70 8.70
CA ILE A 21 6.34 32.02 8.46
C ILE A 21 6.44 30.54 8.86
N ALA A 22 7.52 29.85 8.47
CA ALA A 22 7.70 28.43 8.75
C ALA A 22 7.84 28.15 10.26
N VAL A 23 8.67 28.93 10.97
CA VAL A 23 8.86 28.80 12.42
C VAL A 23 7.58 29.14 13.19
N SER A 24 6.91 30.24 12.86
CA SER A 24 5.67 30.64 13.53
C SER A 24 4.53 29.63 13.29
N SER A 25 4.48 29.02 12.11
CA SER A 25 3.49 28.00 11.81
C SER A 25 3.68 26.72 12.64
N VAL A 26 4.94 26.28 12.85
CA VAL A 26 5.25 25.15 13.73
C VAL A 26 4.94 25.47 15.18
N ARG A 27 5.29 26.70 15.64
CA ARG A 27 4.99 27.17 17.00
C ARG A 27 3.49 27.14 17.29
N ALA A 28 2.66 27.58 16.35
CA ALA A 28 1.20 27.55 16.49
C ALA A 28 0.64 26.11 16.57
N ASP A 29 1.34 25.12 16.01
CA ASP A 29 0.91 23.72 16.03
C ASP A 29 1.44 22.93 17.25
N VAL A 30 2.31 23.52 18.09
CA VAL A 30 2.91 22.89 19.29
C VAL A 30 2.49 23.65 20.56
N PRO A 31 1.39 23.26 21.22
CA PRO A 31 0.80 24.01 22.35
C PRO A 31 1.71 24.15 23.58
N LEU A 32 2.67 23.23 23.73
CA LEU A 32 3.60 23.21 24.90
C LEU A 32 4.85 24.07 24.75
N LEU A 33 5.02 24.75 23.64
CA LEU A 33 6.10 25.73 23.54
C LEU A 33 5.77 26.85 24.54
N GLY A 34 6.56 26.91 25.61
CA GLY A 34 6.43 27.95 26.65
C GLY A 34 6.52 29.36 26.04
N ASP A 35 6.16 30.39 26.84
CA ASP A 35 6.24 31.80 26.44
C ASP A 35 7.66 32.17 26.02
N PHE A 36 7.99 31.88 24.75
CA PHE A 36 9.21 32.40 24.15
C PHE A 36 9.04 33.90 23.92
N THR A 37 9.69 34.63 24.73
CA THR A 37 9.69 36.10 24.78
C THR A 37 10.39 36.79 23.60
N SER A 38 10.82 36.09 22.60
CA SER A 38 11.26 36.68 21.33
C SER A 38 10.01 37.06 20.53
N PRO A 39 9.68 38.36 20.41
CA PRO A 39 8.55 38.74 19.58
C PRO A 39 8.81 38.28 18.14
N THR A 40 7.94 37.40 17.64
CA THR A 40 7.90 37.10 16.22
C THR A 40 7.58 38.41 15.51
N ARG A 41 8.49 38.89 14.69
CA ARG A 41 8.26 40.07 13.87
C ARG A 41 7.12 39.75 12.92
N GLU A 42 6.10 40.63 12.85
CA GLU A 42 5.02 40.41 11.90
C GLU A 42 5.54 40.33 10.48
N PRO A 43 5.13 39.26 9.71
CA PRO A 43 5.50 39.18 8.33
C PRO A 43 4.99 40.36 7.51
N ASP A 44 5.82 40.92 6.68
CA ASP A 44 5.40 41.94 5.73
C ASP A 44 4.62 41.25 4.57
N TRP A 45 3.34 41.03 4.79
CA TRP A 45 2.47 40.31 3.83
C TRP A 45 2.44 41.00 2.48
N GLY A 46 2.46 42.33 2.40
CA GLY A 46 2.48 43.05 1.11
C GLY A 46 3.70 42.69 0.27
N PHE A 47 4.89 42.74 0.88
CA PHE A 47 6.14 42.37 0.22
C PHE A 47 6.20 40.87 -0.12
N LEU A 48 5.78 39.98 0.80
CA LEU A 48 5.84 38.53 0.60
C LEU A 48 4.88 38.08 -0.50
N LEU A 49 3.65 38.58 -0.51
CA LEU A 49 2.66 38.28 -1.55
C LEU A 49 3.10 38.78 -2.92
N ALA A 50 3.71 39.97 -3.00
CA ALA A 50 4.28 40.49 -4.25
C ALA A 50 5.41 39.58 -4.79
N CYS A 51 6.35 39.17 -3.93
CA CYS A 51 7.39 38.22 -4.29
C CYS A 51 6.80 36.87 -4.73
N ALA A 52 5.85 36.31 -3.99
CA ALA A 52 5.19 35.05 -4.31
C ALA A 52 4.46 35.13 -5.66
N SER A 53 3.79 36.27 -5.96
CA SER A 53 3.13 36.48 -7.23
C SER A 53 4.11 36.42 -8.43
N ALA A 54 5.34 36.94 -8.26
CA ALA A 54 6.38 36.87 -9.27
C ALA A 54 6.91 35.43 -9.51
N LEU A 55 6.72 34.53 -8.54
CA LEU A 55 7.12 33.13 -8.61
C LEU A 55 6.04 32.18 -9.19
N THR A 56 4.79 32.62 -9.30
CA THR A 56 3.69 31.76 -9.77
C THR A 56 3.85 31.17 -11.17
N PRO A 57 4.54 31.83 -12.15
CA PRO A 57 4.75 31.26 -13.47
C PRO A 57 5.77 30.12 -13.51
N GLU A 58 6.55 29.92 -12.44
CA GLU A 58 7.61 28.94 -12.38
C GLU A 58 7.09 27.58 -11.92
N SER A 59 7.47 26.53 -12.64
CA SER A 59 7.08 25.15 -12.31
C SER A 59 8.03 24.42 -11.37
N ASN A 60 9.17 25.05 -10.96
CA ASN A 60 10.12 24.39 -10.08
C ASN A 60 9.63 24.28 -8.63
N GLU A 61 10.00 23.19 -7.96
CA GLU A 61 9.54 22.82 -6.61
C GLU A 61 9.76 23.94 -5.59
N GLY A 62 10.93 24.61 -5.64
CA GLY A 62 11.28 25.68 -4.67
C GLY A 62 10.41 26.94 -4.81
N ALA A 63 10.07 27.34 -6.04
CA ALA A 63 9.17 28.47 -6.29
C ALA A 63 7.74 28.14 -5.83
N GLN A 64 7.24 26.95 -6.15
CA GLN A 64 5.92 26.50 -5.74
C GLN A 64 5.80 26.36 -4.22
N GLU A 65 6.81 25.79 -3.54
CA GLU A 65 6.86 25.72 -2.09
C GLU A 65 6.78 27.12 -1.46
N ALA A 66 7.56 28.06 -1.98
CA ALA A 66 7.58 29.45 -1.48
C ALA A 66 6.20 30.12 -1.67
N VAL A 67 5.55 29.99 -2.83
CA VAL A 67 4.22 30.51 -3.10
C VAL A 67 3.19 29.93 -2.12
N LEU A 68 3.18 28.62 -1.96
CA LEU A 68 2.27 27.93 -1.03
C LEU A 68 2.49 28.39 0.41
N ARG A 69 3.75 28.50 0.85
CA ARG A 69 4.10 28.90 2.22
C ARG A 69 3.63 30.31 2.52
N VAL A 70 3.82 31.25 1.60
CA VAL A 70 3.31 32.63 1.74
C VAL A 70 1.79 32.66 1.77
N ALA A 71 1.14 32.01 0.81
CA ALA A 71 -0.33 32.00 0.73
C ALA A 71 -0.97 31.38 1.98
N GLN A 72 -0.51 30.19 2.38
CA GLN A 72 -1.05 29.48 3.55
C GLN A 72 -0.74 30.19 4.86
N GLY A 73 0.46 30.78 5.00
CA GLY A 73 0.84 31.60 6.15
C GLY A 73 -0.04 32.83 6.28
N CYS A 74 -0.33 33.53 5.18
CA CYS A 74 -1.22 34.68 5.15
C CYS A 74 -2.66 34.31 5.55
N LEU A 75 -3.20 33.20 5.03
CA LEU A 75 -4.55 32.71 5.36
C LEU A 75 -4.69 32.24 6.81
N ARG A 76 -3.60 31.85 7.46
CA ARG A 76 -3.59 31.44 8.89
C ARG A 76 -3.33 32.61 9.85
N SER A 77 -2.79 33.71 9.35
CA SER A 77 -2.47 34.86 10.19
C SER A 77 -3.74 35.63 10.62
N SER A 78 -3.88 35.89 11.91
CA SER A 78 -4.94 36.77 12.44
C SER A 78 -4.73 38.24 12.12
N GLN A 79 -3.56 38.61 11.60
CA GLN A 79 -3.17 40.01 11.36
C GLN A 79 -3.18 40.38 9.86
N SER A 80 -3.45 39.38 8.97
CA SER A 80 -3.62 39.66 7.55
C SER A 80 -4.95 40.34 7.27
N THR A 81 -4.94 41.33 6.37
CA THR A 81 -6.18 41.99 5.91
C THR A 81 -6.96 41.11 4.94
N ASP A 82 -8.23 41.45 4.69
CA ASP A 82 -9.07 40.69 3.76
C ASP A 82 -8.52 40.78 2.33
N GLU A 83 -7.93 41.92 1.93
CA GLU A 83 -7.27 42.05 0.61
C GLU A 83 -6.03 41.16 0.52
N GLN A 84 -5.25 41.01 1.59
CA GLN A 84 -4.09 40.11 1.63
C GLN A 84 -4.52 38.65 1.57
N ARG A 85 -5.59 38.26 2.28
CA ARG A 85 -6.17 36.90 2.18
C ARG A 85 -6.73 36.65 0.79
N ALA A 86 -7.40 37.61 0.18
CA ALA A 86 -7.87 37.51 -1.20
C ALA A 86 -6.69 37.31 -2.18
N ALA A 87 -5.61 38.08 -2.02
CA ALA A 87 -4.38 37.88 -2.81
C ALA A 87 -3.76 36.48 -2.60
N ALA A 88 -3.78 35.96 -1.38
CA ALA A 88 -3.29 34.61 -1.08
C ALA A 88 -4.13 33.53 -1.80
N ILE A 89 -5.45 33.67 -1.87
CA ILE A 89 -6.32 32.75 -2.63
C ILE A 89 -6.00 32.81 -4.12
N LEU A 90 -5.79 34.00 -4.68
CA LEU A 90 -5.37 34.13 -6.08
C LEU A 90 -4.01 33.45 -6.38
N LEU A 91 -3.09 33.48 -5.42
CA LEU A 91 -1.82 32.73 -5.54
C LEU A 91 -2.05 31.22 -5.57
N LEU A 92 -2.95 30.71 -4.70
CA LEU A 92 -3.32 29.29 -4.69
C LEU A 92 -4.01 28.86 -5.99
N ASP A 93 -4.88 29.71 -6.55
CA ASP A 93 -5.52 29.48 -7.84
C ASP A 93 -4.48 29.42 -8.97
N ARG A 94 -3.50 30.33 -8.95
CA ARG A 94 -2.39 30.39 -9.93
C ARG A 94 -1.52 29.14 -9.93
N VAL A 95 -1.34 28.47 -8.81
CA VAL A 95 -0.60 27.19 -8.73
C VAL A 95 -1.51 25.97 -8.84
N GLY A 96 -2.82 26.17 -9.11
CA GLY A 96 -3.79 25.08 -9.31
C GLY A 96 -4.12 24.30 -8.03
N ASN A 97 -4.02 24.92 -6.84
CA ASN A 97 -4.28 24.24 -5.56
C ASN A 97 -5.73 24.46 -5.10
N GLN A 98 -6.70 23.90 -5.84
CA GLN A 98 -8.13 24.02 -5.55
C GLN A 98 -8.55 23.52 -4.16
N PRO A 99 -8.01 22.41 -3.60
CA PRO A 99 -8.37 21.98 -2.25
C PRO A 99 -7.95 22.95 -1.14
N ALA A 100 -6.82 23.64 -1.29
CA ALA A 100 -6.44 24.69 -0.33
C ALA A 100 -7.40 25.90 -0.42
N ILE A 101 -7.93 26.20 -1.60
CA ILE A 101 -8.95 27.23 -1.80
C ILE A 101 -10.26 26.80 -1.14
N ALA A 102 -10.70 25.53 -1.36
CA ALA A 102 -11.89 25.00 -0.70
C ALA A 102 -11.78 25.06 0.83
N LEU A 103 -10.62 24.64 1.36
CA LEU A 103 -10.34 24.75 2.80
C LEU A 103 -10.38 26.17 3.33
N ALA A 104 -9.90 27.16 2.57
CA ALA A 104 -9.96 28.56 2.94
C ALA A 104 -11.41 29.06 2.97
N ARG A 105 -12.24 28.63 2.01
CA ARG A 105 -13.69 28.94 1.97
C ARG A 105 -14.44 28.38 3.16
N ASP A 106 -14.20 27.10 3.50
CA ASP A 106 -14.87 26.44 4.63
C ASP A 106 -14.57 27.14 5.96
N ARG A 107 -13.43 27.83 6.05
CA ARG A 107 -13.02 28.58 7.25
C ARG A 107 -13.51 30.01 7.27
N ASP A 108 -13.66 30.65 6.13
CA ASP A 108 -14.11 32.02 5.99
C ASP A 108 -14.75 32.31 4.62
N GLU A 109 -16.09 32.23 4.56
CA GLU A 109 -16.86 32.44 3.33
C GLU A 109 -16.77 33.90 2.79
N SER A 110 -16.43 34.85 3.67
CA SER A 110 -16.41 36.29 3.30
C SER A 110 -15.24 36.65 2.36
N ILE A 111 -14.17 35.88 2.35
CA ILE A 111 -12.94 36.20 1.61
C ILE A 111 -13.20 36.25 0.09
N LEU A 112 -14.08 35.42 -0.44
CA LEU A 112 -14.36 35.36 -1.89
C LEU A 112 -15.22 36.54 -2.36
N ALA A 113 -16.16 36.94 -1.54
CA ALA A 113 -16.96 38.14 -1.86
C ALA A 113 -16.06 39.38 -2.07
N SER A 114 -14.95 39.45 -1.33
CA SER A 114 -13.92 40.48 -1.50
C SER A 114 -13.20 40.44 -2.85
N ILE A 115 -12.95 39.26 -3.42
CA ILE A 115 -12.31 39.11 -4.75
C ILE A 115 -13.27 39.54 -5.86
N GLU A 116 -14.51 39.07 -5.80
CA GLU A 116 -15.55 39.37 -6.80
C GLU A 116 -15.89 40.87 -6.82
N ALA A 117 -15.85 41.53 -5.66
CA ALA A 117 -16.13 42.94 -5.55
C ALA A 117 -15.01 43.86 -6.05
N ASN A 118 -13.74 43.41 -6.01
CA ASN A 118 -12.60 44.34 -6.15
C ASN A 118 -11.90 44.34 -7.54
N SER A 119 -12.08 43.30 -8.39
CA SER A 119 -11.43 43.29 -9.74
C SER A 119 -12.03 42.30 -10.71
N SER A 120 -12.77 42.78 -11.69
CA SER A 120 -13.31 41.98 -12.81
C SER A 120 -12.20 41.31 -13.65
N ALA A 121 -11.03 41.95 -13.76
CA ALA A 121 -9.91 41.41 -14.53
C ALA A 121 -9.30 40.18 -13.87
N LEU A 122 -9.19 40.15 -12.55
CA LEU A 122 -8.69 38.99 -11.78
C LEU A 122 -9.68 37.84 -11.81
N VAL A 123 -10.98 38.14 -11.79
CA VAL A 123 -12.04 37.13 -11.93
C VAL A 123 -11.98 36.49 -13.32
N LEU A 124 -11.83 37.28 -14.38
CA LEU A 124 -11.68 36.78 -15.75
C LEU A 124 -10.41 35.94 -15.93
N ASP A 125 -9.27 36.34 -15.35
CA ASP A 125 -8.01 35.57 -15.36
C ASP A 125 -8.18 34.22 -14.65
N ALA A 126 -8.86 34.19 -13.50
CA ALA A 126 -9.16 32.96 -12.78
C ALA A 126 -10.10 32.02 -13.56
N LEU A 127 -11.16 32.56 -14.18
CA LEU A 127 -12.07 31.78 -15.02
C LEU A 127 -11.37 31.20 -16.25
N TYR A 128 -10.51 32.00 -16.91
CA TYR A 128 -9.73 31.54 -18.06
C TYR A 128 -8.82 30.37 -17.67
N ARG A 129 -8.10 30.45 -16.55
CA ARG A 129 -7.23 29.38 -16.05
C ARG A 129 -7.97 28.12 -15.66
N ARG A 130 -9.13 28.28 -15.01
CA ARG A 130 -9.99 27.13 -14.71
C ARG A 130 -10.44 26.45 -15.99
N ALA A 131 -10.81 27.20 -17.01
CA ALA A 131 -11.14 26.66 -18.33
C ALA A 131 -9.94 25.93 -18.97
N GLU A 132 -8.73 26.48 -18.81
CA GLU A 132 -7.50 25.79 -19.25
C GLU A 132 -7.21 24.51 -18.45
N LEU A 133 -7.49 24.49 -17.14
CA LEU A 133 -7.23 23.36 -16.24
C LEU A 133 -8.46 22.44 -16.09
N THR A 134 -9.15 22.18 -17.20
CA THR A 134 -10.26 21.23 -17.25
C THR A 134 -9.96 20.08 -18.18
N VAL A 135 -10.62 18.96 -17.91
CA VAL A 135 -10.66 17.78 -18.78
C VAL A 135 -12.12 17.39 -18.97
N THR A 136 -12.51 17.18 -20.23
CA THR A 136 -13.85 16.71 -20.58
C THR A 136 -13.84 15.18 -20.61
N LEU A 137 -14.70 14.57 -19.78
CA LEU A 137 -14.88 13.12 -19.75
C LEU A 137 -15.77 12.66 -20.93
N PRO A 138 -15.71 11.39 -21.31
CA PRO A 138 -16.61 10.81 -22.33
C PRO A 138 -18.10 10.94 -21.99
N SER A 139 -18.45 11.09 -20.71
CA SER A 139 -19.82 11.38 -20.24
C SER A 139 -20.30 12.79 -20.60
N GLY A 140 -19.41 13.67 -21.09
CA GLY A 140 -19.67 15.10 -21.27
C GLY A 140 -19.42 15.93 -20.00
N ASP A 141 -19.17 15.31 -18.86
CA ASP A 141 -18.82 16.03 -17.64
C ASP A 141 -17.45 16.68 -17.76
N VAL A 142 -17.30 17.82 -17.11
CA VAL A 142 -16.03 18.57 -17.09
C VAL A 142 -15.49 18.51 -15.66
N ILE A 143 -14.26 18.03 -15.50
CA ILE A 143 -13.56 18.01 -14.23
C ILE A 143 -12.43 19.03 -14.20
N GLU A 144 -12.33 19.77 -13.09
CA GLU A 144 -11.18 20.63 -12.82
C GLU A 144 -9.97 19.78 -12.38
N VAL A 145 -8.80 20.05 -12.96
CA VAL A 145 -7.57 19.30 -12.72
C VAL A 145 -6.40 20.23 -12.45
N ASN A 146 -5.39 19.76 -11.75
CA ASN A 146 -4.15 20.52 -11.62
C ASN A 146 -3.24 20.32 -12.87
N PRO A 147 -2.16 21.12 -13.02
CA PRO A 147 -1.28 21.05 -14.20
C PRO A 147 -0.67 19.66 -14.42
N PHE A 148 -0.32 18.92 -13.34
CA PHE A 148 0.18 17.55 -13.44
C PHE A 148 -0.90 16.62 -13.98
N GLN A 149 -2.12 16.70 -13.44
CA GLN A 149 -3.25 15.86 -13.83
C GLN A 149 -3.64 16.09 -15.29
N LYS A 150 -3.66 17.36 -15.75
CA LYS A 150 -3.90 17.69 -17.14
C LYS A 150 -2.83 17.08 -18.05
N LYS A 151 -1.56 17.28 -17.70
CA LYS A 151 -0.45 16.73 -18.48
C LYS A 151 -0.48 15.21 -18.55
N PHE A 152 -0.81 14.53 -17.41
CA PHE A 152 -1.00 13.08 -17.39
C PHE A 152 -2.10 12.66 -18.40
N TRP A 153 -3.26 13.34 -18.35
CA TRP A 153 -4.39 13.02 -19.22
C TRP A 153 -4.03 13.13 -20.71
N GLU A 154 -3.38 14.23 -21.10
CA GLU A 154 -2.91 14.45 -22.46
C GLU A 154 -1.93 13.34 -22.90
N LEU A 155 -0.96 12.99 -22.04
CA LEU A 155 0.04 11.98 -22.38
C LEU A 155 -0.58 10.58 -22.44
N ALA A 156 -1.42 10.19 -21.50
CA ALA A 156 -2.06 8.89 -21.46
C ALA A 156 -3.06 8.67 -22.59
N SER A 157 -3.66 9.77 -23.10
CA SER A 157 -4.57 9.72 -24.26
C SER A 157 -3.84 9.68 -25.61
N ALA A 158 -2.57 10.14 -25.66
CA ALA A 158 -1.81 10.27 -26.91
C ALA A 158 -0.71 9.20 -27.08
N ASN A 159 -0.41 8.41 -26.04
CA ASN A 159 0.70 7.44 -26.08
C ASN A 159 0.25 6.07 -25.58
N ASP A 160 0.91 5.04 -26.09
CA ASP A 160 0.66 3.65 -25.69
C ASP A 160 1.34 3.30 -24.37
N TRP A 161 2.56 3.78 -24.18
CA TRP A 161 3.33 3.55 -22.97
C TRP A 161 3.65 4.87 -22.28
N VAL A 162 3.20 5.01 -21.03
CA VAL A 162 3.36 6.24 -20.25
C VAL A 162 3.92 5.93 -18.85
N SER A 163 4.93 6.66 -18.43
CA SER A 163 5.47 6.57 -17.07
C SER A 163 5.51 7.93 -16.39
N VAL A 164 4.80 8.07 -15.27
CA VAL A 164 4.75 9.33 -14.54
C VAL A 164 5.30 9.21 -13.12
N SER A 165 6.01 10.24 -12.72
CA SER A 165 6.50 10.40 -11.36
C SER A 165 6.01 11.71 -10.78
N ALA A 166 5.34 11.66 -9.62
CA ALA A 166 4.91 12.86 -8.89
C ALA A 166 4.74 12.54 -7.40
N PRO A 167 4.80 13.53 -6.50
CA PRO A 167 4.53 13.34 -5.09
C PRO A 167 3.16 12.66 -4.83
N THR A 168 3.02 11.98 -3.70
CA THR A 168 1.75 11.31 -3.32
C THR A 168 0.59 12.29 -3.26
N SER A 169 0.85 13.53 -2.86
CA SER A 169 -0.15 14.61 -2.77
C SER A 169 -0.58 15.22 -4.12
N ALA A 170 0.05 14.87 -5.24
CA ALA A 170 -0.29 15.43 -6.57
C ALA A 170 -1.63 14.93 -7.14
N GLY A 171 -2.31 14.00 -6.46
CA GLY A 171 -3.57 13.43 -6.92
C GLY A 171 -3.44 12.45 -8.08
N LYS A 172 -2.30 11.73 -8.16
CA LYS A 172 -2.03 10.71 -9.20
C LYS A 172 -3.17 9.71 -9.32
N SER A 173 -3.47 9.00 -8.22
CA SER A 173 -4.46 7.92 -8.23
C SER A 173 -5.88 8.40 -8.58
N TYR A 174 -6.20 9.68 -8.30
CA TYR A 174 -7.47 10.27 -8.70
C TYR A 174 -7.59 10.38 -10.23
N ILE A 175 -6.66 11.10 -10.87
CA ILE A 175 -6.75 11.35 -12.31
C ILE A 175 -6.58 10.07 -13.15
N ILE A 176 -5.79 9.11 -12.65
CA ILE A 176 -5.59 7.83 -13.32
C ILE A 176 -6.88 7.00 -13.29
N ARG A 177 -7.57 6.95 -12.15
CA ARG A 177 -8.87 6.28 -12.06
C ARG A 177 -9.92 6.93 -12.97
N GLU A 178 -10.00 8.25 -13.02
CA GLU A 178 -10.90 8.96 -13.96
C GLU A 178 -10.57 8.64 -15.41
N TRP A 179 -9.27 8.59 -15.74
CA TRP A 179 -8.84 8.21 -17.09
C TRP A 179 -9.21 6.76 -17.43
N MET A 180 -9.00 5.80 -16.50
CA MET A 180 -9.42 4.41 -16.71
C MET A 180 -10.94 4.28 -16.85
N LEU A 181 -11.71 5.03 -16.07
CA LEU A 181 -13.17 5.09 -16.23
C LEU A 181 -13.58 5.64 -17.61
N ALA A 182 -12.84 6.61 -18.11
CA ALA A 182 -13.06 7.14 -19.45
C ALA A 182 -12.77 6.09 -20.55
N GLU A 183 -11.67 5.36 -20.43
CA GLU A 183 -11.31 4.25 -21.33
C GLU A 183 -12.39 3.14 -21.32
N LEU A 184 -12.90 2.75 -20.13
CA LEU A 184 -13.98 1.76 -20.01
C LEU A 184 -15.29 2.20 -20.69
N ARG A 185 -15.57 3.50 -20.70
CA ARG A 185 -16.78 4.05 -21.35
C ARG A 185 -16.63 4.21 -22.87
N GLY A 186 -15.40 4.40 -23.34
CA GLY A 186 -15.12 4.70 -24.74
C GLY A 186 -14.90 3.49 -25.64
N ALA A 187 -14.34 2.40 -25.13
CA ALA A 187 -13.92 1.23 -25.89
C ALA A 187 -14.83 0.02 -25.65
N THR A 188 -15.09 -0.76 -26.70
CA THR A 188 -15.82 -2.03 -26.60
C THR A 188 -15.23 -3.03 -27.60
N PRO A 189 -14.73 -4.19 -27.18
CA PRO A 189 -14.53 -4.63 -25.79
C PRO A 189 -13.35 -3.91 -25.11
N ALA A 190 -13.42 -3.74 -23.77
CA ALA A 190 -12.36 -3.16 -22.97
C ALA A 190 -12.03 -4.05 -21.75
N ARG A 191 -10.77 -4.45 -21.61
CA ARG A 191 -10.25 -5.20 -20.46
C ARG A 191 -9.09 -4.42 -19.85
N LEU A 192 -9.34 -3.76 -18.73
CA LEU A 192 -8.36 -2.97 -18.06
C LEU A 192 -7.85 -3.70 -16.82
N VAL A 193 -6.55 -3.60 -16.56
CA VAL A 193 -5.92 -4.15 -15.34
C VAL A 193 -5.33 -3.01 -14.54
N TYR A 194 -5.69 -2.91 -13.26
CA TYR A 194 -5.05 -2.06 -12.26
C TYR A 194 -4.21 -2.93 -11.35
N ILE A 195 -2.89 -2.84 -11.42
CA ILE A 195 -1.97 -3.54 -10.51
C ILE A 195 -1.74 -2.67 -9.28
N ALA A 196 -2.22 -3.15 -8.13
CA ALA A 196 -2.01 -2.54 -6.83
C ALA A 196 -0.96 -3.33 -6.03
N PRO A 197 -0.04 -2.66 -5.29
CA PRO A 197 1.02 -3.34 -4.55
C PRO A 197 0.52 -4.12 -3.34
N THR A 198 -0.69 -3.83 -2.83
CA THR A 198 -1.26 -4.46 -1.62
C THR A 198 -2.74 -4.78 -1.78
N ARG A 199 -3.19 -5.80 -1.01
CA ARG A 199 -4.62 -6.17 -0.95
C ARG A 199 -5.50 -5.03 -0.43
N ALA A 200 -5.00 -4.21 0.50
CA ALA A 200 -5.74 -3.06 1.01
C ALA A 200 -6.06 -2.05 -0.10
N LEU A 201 -5.09 -1.77 -0.97
CA LEU A 201 -5.30 -0.88 -2.11
C LEU A 201 -6.21 -1.52 -3.18
N VAL A 202 -6.15 -2.84 -3.36
CA VAL A 202 -7.10 -3.56 -4.23
C VAL A 202 -8.54 -3.29 -3.77
N GLU A 203 -8.84 -3.44 -2.49
CA GLU A 203 -10.18 -3.18 -1.94
C GLU A 203 -10.59 -1.71 -2.13
N GLU A 204 -9.72 -0.76 -1.71
CA GLU A 204 -10.00 0.69 -1.86
C GLU A 204 -10.32 1.07 -3.31
N VAL A 205 -9.49 0.60 -4.25
CA VAL A 205 -9.64 0.95 -5.67
C VAL A 205 -10.85 0.26 -6.29
N SER A 206 -11.09 -1.01 -5.95
CA SER A 206 -12.26 -1.75 -6.48
C SER A 206 -13.57 -1.13 -6.02
N GLU A 207 -13.63 -0.64 -4.78
CA GLU A 207 -14.82 0.05 -4.26
C GLU A 207 -15.08 1.36 -5.03
N VAL A 208 -14.03 2.12 -5.36
CA VAL A 208 -14.16 3.32 -6.19
C VAL A 208 -14.70 2.98 -7.59
N PHE A 209 -14.18 1.93 -8.25
CA PHE A 209 -14.72 1.51 -9.55
C PHE A 209 -16.16 1.04 -9.44
N ARG A 210 -16.48 0.18 -8.46
CA ARG A 210 -17.86 -0.28 -8.23
C ARG A 210 -18.84 0.86 -7.94
N SER A 211 -18.40 1.94 -7.28
CA SER A 211 -19.25 3.10 -6.98
C SER A 211 -19.52 4.02 -8.17
N LYS A 212 -18.73 3.93 -9.24
CA LYS A 212 -18.81 4.82 -10.42
C LYS A 212 -19.22 4.12 -11.72
N LEU A 213 -19.25 2.79 -11.73
CA LEU A 213 -19.61 1.98 -12.89
C LEU A 213 -20.99 1.37 -12.67
N ASP A 214 -21.69 1.18 -13.76
CA ASP A 214 -22.96 0.45 -13.79
C ASP A 214 -22.75 -1.08 -13.87
N ASP A 215 -23.81 -1.85 -13.69
CA ASP A 215 -23.77 -3.31 -13.65
C ASP A 215 -23.41 -3.97 -15.01
N SER A 216 -23.27 -3.18 -16.10
CA SER A 216 -22.82 -3.68 -17.41
C SER A 216 -21.29 -3.85 -17.47
N VAL A 217 -20.56 -3.36 -16.47
CA VAL A 217 -19.09 -3.43 -16.40
C VAL A 217 -18.67 -4.35 -15.25
N GLY A 218 -17.94 -5.41 -15.57
CA GLY A 218 -17.38 -6.32 -14.57
C GLY A 218 -16.24 -5.69 -13.78
N VAL A 219 -16.30 -5.76 -12.44
CA VAL A 219 -15.21 -5.33 -11.53
C VAL A 219 -14.70 -6.53 -10.75
N HIS A 220 -13.53 -7.02 -11.12
CA HIS A 220 -12.96 -8.27 -10.61
C HIS A 220 -11.75 -8.00 -9.72
N THR A 221 -11.71 -8.62 -8.53
CA THR A 221 -10.58 -8.55 -7.59
C THR A 221 -9.90 -9.91 -7.42
N LEU A 222 -10.51 -10.95 -7.93
CA LEU A 222 -10.05 -12.34 -7.81
C LEU A 222 -9.79 -12.93 -9.20
N PRO A 223 -8.80 -13.82 -9.38
CA PRO A 223 -8.43 -14.37 -10.68
C PRO A 223 -9.33 -15.53 -11.17
N TRP A 224 -10.46 -15.80 -10.52
CA TRP A 224 -11.35 -16.93 -10.84
C TRP A 224 -12.85 -16.63 -10.65
N ASP A 225 -13.25 -15.41 -10.80
CA ASP A 225 -14.67 -15.09 -10.80
C ASP A 225 -15.36 -15.84 -11.95
N PRO A 226 -16.38 -16.67 -11.68
CA PRO A 226 -17.12 -17.39 -12.72
C PRO A 226 -17.76 -16.45 -13.75
N GLU A 227 -18.00 -15.19 -13.40
CA GLU A 227 -18.61 -14.18 -14.25
C GLU A 227 -17.62 -13.45 -15.17
N ILE A 228 -16.31 -13.76 -15.07
CA ILE A 228 -15.25 -13.12 -15.90
C ILE A 228 -15.59 -13.15 -17.40
N THR A 229 -16.26 -14.16 -17.90
CA THR A 229 -16.60 -14.29 -19.33
C THR A 229 -17.90 -13.56 -19.73
N GLY A 230 -18.66 -13.05 -18.76
CA GLY A 230 -20.00 -12.47 -18.98
C GLY A 230 -20.01 -11.00 -19.44
N PHE A 231 -18.90 -10.29 -19.34
CA PHE A 231 -18.84 -8.85 -19.60
C PHE A 231 -17.98 -8.51 -20.82
N GLU A 232 -18.44 -7.59 -21.66
CA GLU A 232 -17.62 -7.03 -22.75
C GLU A 232 -16.65 -5.97 -22.23
N ARG A 233 -17.03 -5.25 -21.16
CA ARG A 233 -16.19 -4.24 -20.50
C ARG A 233 -15.87 -4.70 -19.08
N GLN A 234 -14.59 -4.71 -18.73
CA GLN A 234 -14.13 -5.28 -17.47
C GLN A 234 -12.95 -4.47 -16.91
N VAL A 235 -12.89 -4.34 -15.60
CA VAL A 235 -11.71 -3.87 -14.88
C VAL A 235 -11.29 -4.89 -13.84
N PHE A 236 -10.03 -5.27 -13.89
CA PHE A 236 -9.39 -6.17 -12.95
C PHE A 236 -8.50 -5.35 -12.00
N VAL A 237 -8.82 -5.34 -10.73
CA VAL A 237 -8.00 -4.69 -9.69
C VAL A 237 -7.29 -5.80 -8.92
N LEU A 238 -6.00 -6.00 -9.21
CA LEU A 238 -5.25 -7.18 -8.78
C LEU A 238 -3.90 -6.81 -8.19
N THR A 239 -3.32 -7.70 -7.39
CA THR A 239 -1.88 -7.69 -7.15
C THR A 239 -1.15 -8.41 -8.28
N GLN A 240 0.18 -8.26 -8.38
CA GLN A 240 0.95 -8.98 -9.39
C GLN A 240 0.84 -10.52 -9.25
N GLU A 241 0.69 -11.02 -8.03
CA GLU A 241 0.49 -12.44 -7.75
C GLU A 241 -0.85 -12.91 -8.35
N ARG A 242 -1.93 -12.17 -8.13
CA ARG A 242 -3.26 -12.49 -8.67
C ARG A 242 -3.31 -12.36 -10.21
N LEU A 243 -2.59 -11.37 -10.78
CA LEU A 243 -2.50 -11.25 -12.23
C LEU A 243 -1.72 -12.43 -12.83
N HIS A 244 -0.66 -12.89 -12.17
CA HIS A 244 0.05 -14.10 -12.58
C HIS A 244 -0.88 -15.31 -12.63
N LEU A 245 -1.67 -15.55 -11.58
CA LEU A 245 -2.65 -16.62 -11.52
C LEU A 245 -3.74 -16.48 -12.60
N LEU A 246 -4.23 -15.28 -12.85
CA LEU A 246 -5.20 -15.02 -13.92
C LEU A 246 -4.61 -15.41 -15.28
N HIS A 247 -3.36 -15.06 -15.56
CA HIS A 247 -2.67 -15.46 -16.79
C HIS A 247 -2.54 -16.98 -16.93
N GLN A 248 -2.35 -17.72 -15.83
CA GLN A 248 -2.26 -19.19 -15.89
C GLN A 248 -3.62 -19.85 -16.11
N ARG A 249 -4.68 -19.32 -15.49
CA ARG A 249 -6.04 -19.87 -15.58
C ARG A 249 -6.75 -19.53 -16.88
N LEU A 250 -6.49 -18.33 -17.40
CA LEU A 250 -7.06 -17.83 -18.66
C LEU A 250 -5.94 -17.52 -19.66
N PRO A 251 -5.42 -18.54 -20.38
CA PRO A 251 -4.33 -18.33 -21.35
C PRO A 251 -4.68 -17.33 -22.47
N GLN A 252 -5.97 -17.16 -22.80
CA GLN A 252 -6.45 -16.21 -23.81
C GLN A 252 -6.70 -14.80 -23.24
N PHE A 253 -6.48 -14.58 -21.95
CA PHE A 253 -6.68 -13.26 -21.37
C PHE A 253 -5.64 -12.27 -21.87
N THR A 254 -6.11 -11.24 -22.58
CA THR A 254 -5.32 -10.14 -23.10
C THR A 254 -5.93 -8.81 -22.64
N PRO A 255 -5.28 -8.10 -21.72
CA PRO A 255 -5.72 -6.76 -21.32
C PRO A 255 -5.40 -5.73 -22.41
N SER A 256 -6.30 -4.77 -22.63
CA SER A 256 -6.05 -3.63 -23.52
C SER A 256 -5.19 -2.55 -22.85
N VAL A 257 -5.30 -2.42 -21.52
CA VAL A 257 -4.51 -1.47 -20.73
C VAL A 257 -4.09 -2.14 -19.43
N ILE A 258 -2.84 -1.98 -19.04
CA ILE A 258 -2.34 -2.31 -17.70
C ILE A 258 -1.82 -1.03 -17.06
N PHE A 259 -2.41 -0.67 -15.92
CA PHE A 259 -1.90 0.37 -15.06
C PHE A 259 -1.17 -0.23 -13.86
N VAL A 260 0.04 0.25 -13.59
CA VAL A 260 0.86 -0.18 -12.44
C VAL A 260 0.98 0.97 -11.45
N ASP A 261 0.32 0.84 -10.31
CA ASP A 261 0.47 1.80 -9.21
C ASP A 261 1.71 1.47 -8.37
N GLU A 262 2.32 2.51 -7.77
CA GLU A 262 3.57 2.38 -7.02
C GLU A 262 4.66 1.63 -7.82
N ALA A 263 4.82 1.98 -9.11
CA ALA A 263 5.65 1.25 -10.08
C ALA A 263 7.14 1.12 -9.67
N GLN A 264 7.65 1.94 -8.73
CA GLN A 264 8.98 1.74 -8.14
C GLN A 264 9.11 0.40 -7.39
N LYS A 265 7.99 -0.27 -7.07
CA LYS A 265 7.97 -1.62 -6.48
C LYS A 265 8.55 -2.71 -7.41
N ILE A 266 8.78 -2.40 -8.68
CA ILE A 266 9.53 -3.26 -9.61
C ILE A 266 10.98 -3.50 -9.12
N ALA A 267 11.48 -2.65 -8.20
CA ALA A 267 12.77 -2.83 -7.54
C ALA A 267 12.71 -3.73 -6.28
N ASP A 268 11.53 -4.17 -5.84
CA ASP A 268 11.34 -4.87 -4.57
C ASP A 268 11.59 -6.40 -4.69
N GLY A 269 12.84 -6.82 -4.83
CA GLY A 269 13.29 -8.22 -4.74
C GLY A 269 12.47 -9.19 -5.60
N THR A 270 12.06 -10.32 -5.01
CA THR A 270 11.30 -11.37 -5.73
C THR A 270 9.94 -10.87 -6.24
N ARG A 271 9.28 -9.96 -5.53
CA ARG A 271 8.00 -9.37 -5.98
C ARG A 271 8.20 -8.47 -7.20
N GLY A 272 9.31 -7.74 -7.26
CA GLY A 272 9.67 -6.92 -8.44
C GLY A 272 9.97 -7.79 -9.66
N ILE A 273 10.63 -8.93 -9.47
CA ILE A 273 10.85 -9.91 -10.55
C ILE A 273 9.52 -10.48 -11.05
N LEU A 274 8.60 -10.83 -10.16
CA LEU A 274 7.27 -11.29 -10.54
C LEU A 274 6.48 -10.22 -11.31
N LEU A 275 6.55 -8.96 -10.88
CA LEU A 275 5.93 -7.85 -11.61
C LEU A 275 6.51 -7.73 -13.03
N THR A 276 7.84 -7.81 -13.16
CA THR A 276 8.51 -7.83 -14.46
C THR A 276 8.02 -9.00 -15.33
N GLN A 277 7.91 -10.20 -14.76
CA GLN A 277 7.44 -11.41 -15.45
C GLN A 277 5.98 -11.30 -15.94
N VAL A 278 5.06 -10.76 -15.13
CA VAL A 278 3.65 -10.64 -15.56
C VAL A 278 3.47 -9.59 -16.65
N LEU A 279 4.27 -8.51 -16.63
CA LEU A 279 4.29 -7.51 -17.69
C LEU A 279 4.88 -8.09 -18.98
N ASP A 280 6.01 -8.83 -18.89
CA ASP A 280 6.61 -9.54 -20.01
C ASP A 280 5.63 -10.52 -20.67
N GLU A 281 4.87 -11.26 -19.86
CA GLU A 281 3.85 -12.19 -20.36
C GLU A 281 2.69 -11.46 -21.06
N ALA A 282 2.23 -10.33 -20.51
CA ALA A 282 1.17 -9.54 -21.10
C ALA A 282 1.58 -8.95 -22.46
N ILE A 283 2.79 -8.39 -22.54
CA ILE A 283 3.35 -7.83 -23.80
C ILE A 283 3.49 -8.91 -24.87
N ARG A 284 3.93 -10.13 -24.49
CA ARG A 284 4.06 -11.23 -25.45
C ARG A 284 2.73 -11.74 -25.98
N ARG A 285 1.67 -11.71 -25.15
CA ARG A 285 0.31 -12.11 -25.56
C ARG A 285 -0.33 -11.09 -26.48
N ASP A 286 -0.13 -9.81 -26.18
CA ASP A 286 -0.59 -8.70 -26.99
C ASP A 286 0.47 -7.59 -27.04
N PRO A 287 1.25 -7.51 -28.15
CA PRO A 287 2.23 -6.43 -28.32
C PRO A 287 1.63 -5.02 -28.34
N ASN A 288 0.31 -4.90 -28.54
CA ASN A 288 -0.38 -3.60 -28.56
C ASN A 288 -0.93 -3.21 -27.18
N VAL A 289 -0.65 -3.97 -26.11
CA VAL A 289 -1.08 -3.63 -24.75
C VAL A 289 -0.53 -2.27 -24.33
N ARG A 290 -1.41 -1.40 -23.87
CA ARG A 290 -1.01 -0.08 -23.36
C ARG A 290 -0.54 -0.21 -21.91
N LEU A 291 0.62 0.38 -21.60
CA LEU A 291 1.20 0.32 -20.25
C LEU A 291 1.31 1.71 -19.62
N VAL A 292 0.74 1.88 -18.45
CA VAL A 292 0.77 3.13 -17.70
C VAL A 292 1.36 2.88 -16.32
N PHE A 293 2.41 3.64 -15.99
CA PHE A 293 3.13 3.50 -14.72
C PHE A 293 3.04 4.79 -13.91
N ALA A 294 2.74 4.65 -12.61
CA ALA A 294 2.81 5.75 -11.66
C ALA A 294 3.76 5.42 -10.52
N SER A 295 4.67 6.34 -10.23
CA SER A 295 5.63 6.22 -9.13
C SER A 295 5.71 7.53 -8.31
N PRO A 296 6.00 7.48 -7.00
CA PRO A 296 6.36 8.66 -6.25
C PRO A 296 7.85 8.99 -6.44
N LEU A 297 8.20 10.26 -6.55
CA LEU A 297 9.56 10.80 -6.42
C LEU A 297 10.68 10.03 -7.18
N SER A 298 10.38 9.49 -8.36
CA SER A 298 11.39 8.82 -9.19
C SER A 298 12.15 9.81 -10.04
N ALA A 299 13.48 9.63 -10.13
CA ALA A 299 14.36 10.48 -10.96
C ALA A 299 14.35 10.04 -12.43
N ASN A 300 14.11 8.74 -12.69
CA ASN A 300 14.22 8.13 -14.00
C ASN A 300 12.96 7.29 -14.35
N PRO A 301 11.74 7.86 -14.35
CA PRO A 301 10.54 7.09 -14.65
C PRO A 301 10.59 6.46 -16.05
N GLY A 302 11.38 7.00 -16.98
CA GLY A 302 11.58 6.46 -18.32
C GLY A 302 12.14 5.04 -18.37
N VAL A 303 12.87 4.59 -17.31
CA VAL A 303 13.43 3.23 -17.26
C VAL A 303 12.37 2.14 -17.41
N LEU A 304 11.14 2.41 -16.98
CA LEU A 304 9.99 1.50 -17.14
C LEU A 304 9.52 1.37 -18.60
N LEU A 305 10.00 2.24 -19.48
CA LEU A 305 9.65 2.28 -20.90
C LEU A 305 10.81 1.81 -21.81
N ASP A 306 11.93 1.38 -21.23
CA ASP A 306 13.13 1.06 -22.03
C ASP A 306 12.91 -0.14 -22.97
N SER A 307 12.06 -1.09 -22.60
CA SER A 307 11.70 -2.24 -23.43
C SER A 307 10.66 -1.94 -24.55
N ALA A 308 10.18 -0.70 -24.65
CA ALA A 308 9.23 -0.25 -25.65
C ALA A 308 9.89 0.06 -27.00
N SER A 309 10.90 -0.72 -27.42
CA SER A 309 11.65 -0.47 -28.66
C SER A 309 10.80 -0.57 -29.93
N SER A 310 9.70 -1.32 -29.90
CA SER A 310 8.75 -1.46 -31.01
C SER A 310 7.61 -0.43 -31.00
N HIS A 311 7.46 0.35 -29.94
CA HIS A 311 6.40 1.34 -29.79
C HIS A 311 6.95 2.75 -29.98
N GLU A 312 6.50 3.44 -31.01
CA GLU A 312 6.89 4.83 -31.28
C GLU A 312 6.26 5.81 -30.28
N CYS A 313 5.06 5.47 -29.75
CA CYS A 313 4.27 6.34 -28.86
C CYS A 313 4.58 6.04 -27.37
N LYS A 314 5.65 6.62 -26.85
CA LYS A 314 6.00 6.53 -25.44
C LYS A 314 6.33 7.87 -24.81
N ALA A 315 5.93 8.09 -23.57
CA ALA A 315 6.20 9.32 -22.84
C ALA A 315 6.53 9.10 -21.37
N ALA A 316 7.59 9.77 -20.91
CA ALA A 316 7.93 9.83 -19.48
C ALA A 316 7.80 11.27 -18.98
N PHE A 317 7.19 11.45 -17.81
CA PHE A 317 6.96 12.77 -17.23
C PHE A 317 7.24 12.78 -15.72
N VAL A 318 7.87 13.86 -15.28
CA VAL A 318 8.14 14.11 -13.86
C VAL A 318 7.40 15.37 -13.42
N GLY A 319 6.38 15.21 -12.56
CA GLY A 319 5.64 16.32 -11.97
C GLY A 319 6.37 16.94 -10.78
N GLU A 320 6.38 18.27 -10.73
CA GLU A 320 7.02 19.04 -9.67
C GLU A 320 6.01 19.74 -8.74
N THR A 321 4.72 19.41 -8.87
CA THR A 321 3.65 20.08 -8.13
C THR A 321 3.74 19.81 -6.64
N VAL A 322 3.89 20.86 -5.84
CA VAL A 322 3.78 20.83 -4.38
C VAL A 322 2.37 21.27 -3.99
N THR A 323 1.66 20.44 -3.25
CA THR A 323 0.26 20.72 -2.86
C THR A 323 0.08 21.06 -1.39
N VAL A 324 1.02 20.62 -0.54
CA VAL A 324 1.01 20.86 0.91
C VAL A 324 2.44 21.09 1.41
N ASN A 325 2.61 22.09 2.25
CA ASN A 325 3.90 22.34 2.90
C ASN A 325 4.18 21.30 3.98
N GLN A 326 5.44 20.84 4.02
CA GLN A 326 5.92 19.89 5.02
C GLN A 326 7.01 20.54 5.87
N ASN A 327 6.83 20.54 7.19
CA ASN A 327 7.79 21.08 8.14
C ASN A 327 8.57 19.92 8.76
N LEU A 328 9.85 19.84 8.46
CA LEU A 328 10.77 18.86 9.05
C LEU A 328 11.31 19.43 10.37
N VAL A 329 10.90 18.86 11.50
CA VAL A 329 11.24 19.34 12.84
C VAL A 329 12.09 18.30 13.56
N PHE A 330 13.28 18.68 13.98
CA PHE A 330 14.16 17.86 14.82
C PHE A 330 13.83 18.07 16.29
N VAL A 331 13.70 16.98 17.04
CA VAL A 331 13.37 16.99 18.46
C VAL A 331 14.49 16.28 19.21
N ASN A 332 15.31 17.04 19.94
CA ASN A 332 16.47 16.51 20.65
C ASN A 332 16.37 16.80 22.15
N GLN A 333 16.76 15.84 22.98
CA GLN A 333 16.82 16.02 24.41
C GLN A 333 17.86 17.06 24.79
N VAL A 334 17.48 18.04 25.63
CA VAL A 334 18.43 19.02 26.15
C VAL A 334 19.41 18.33 27.10
N PRO A 335 20.74 18.50 26.92
CA PRO A 335 21.75 17.84 27.76
C PRO A 335 21.50 18.06 29.26
N ARG A 336 21.53 16.97 30.03
CA ARG A 336 21.31 16.95 31.48
C ARG A 336 19.90 17.36 31.94
N LYS A 337 18.94 17.52 31.02
CA LYS A 337 17.53 17.84 31.35
C LYS A 337 16.61 16.76 30.79
N PRO A 338 16.30 15.69 31.54
CA PRO A 338 15.59 14.53 31.00
C PRO A 338 14.15 14.83 30.56
N LEU A 339 13.54 15.90 31.06
CA LEU A 339 12.19 16.34 30.73
C LEU A 339 12.14 17.31 29.55
N ARG A 340 13.26 17.99 29.21
CA ARG A 340 13.27 19.06 28.22
C ARG A 340 13.80 18.60 26.87
N TYR A 341 13.11 19.03 25.82
CA TYR A 341 13.46 18.76 24.44
C TYR A 341 13.45 20.05 23.62
N SER A 342 14.55 20.30 22.91
CA SER A 342 14.67 21.39 21.94
C SER A 342 14.03 20.98 20.61
N LEU A 343 13.33 21.90 19.97
CA LEU A 343 12.75 21.74 18.64
C LEU A 343 13.49 22.67 17.68
N SER A 344 13.98 22.14 16.57
CA SER A 344 14.54 22.91 15.47
C SER A 344 13.90 22.55 14.14
N LEU A 345 13.52 23.56 13.36
CA LEU A 345 12.93 23.41 12.02
C LEU A 345 14.04 23.39 10.97
N VAL A 346 14.06 22.40 10.10
CA VAL A 346 14.97 22.36 8.96
C VAL A 346 14.35 23.13 7.80
N TYR A 347 14.92 24.26 7.45
CA TYR A 347 14.48 25.09 6.35
C TYR A 347 15.67 25.63 5.54
N GLY A 348 15.61 25.53 4.22
CA GLY A 348 16.67 26.01 3.33
C GLY A 348 18.04 25.34 3.56
N GLY A 349 18.08 24.17 4.21
CA GLY A 349 19.33 23.47 4.58
C GLY A 349 19.91 23.85 5.95
N ASN A 350 19.28 24.77 6.67
CA ASN A 350 19.67 25.22 8.02
C ASN A 350 18.67 24.76 9.08
N GLU A 351 19.13 24.58 10.31
CA GLU A 351 18.27 24.31 11.46
C GLU A 351 17.92 25.67 12.13
N GLN A 352 16.63 25.98 12.20
CA GLN A 352 16.07 27.20 12.83
C GLN A 352 15.47 26.82 14.18
N ASP A 353 15.81 27.55 15.24
CA ASP A 353 15.29 27.31 16.57
C ASP A 353 13.77 27.61 16.63
N VAL A 354 12.99 26.59 17.04
CA VAL A 354 11.55 26.72 17.27
C VAL A 354 11.25 26.96 18.75
N GLY A 355 12.03 26.36 19.65
CA GLY A 355 11.90 26.50 21.09
C GLY A 355 12.10 25.17 21.83
N GLU A 356 11.75 25.16 23.12
CA GLU A 356 11.82 23.98 23.98
C GLU A 356 10.45 23.59 24.49
N ILE A 357 10.22 22.27 24.63
CA ILE A 357 9.06 21.69 25.33
C ILE A 357 9.53 20.98 26.60
N GLU A 358 8.66 20.93 27.60
CA GLU A 358 8.87 20.13 28.80
C GLU A 358 7.81 19.01 28.88
N LEU A 359 8.28 17.76 28.96
CA LEU A 359 7.41 16.59 29.09
C LEU A 359 6.91 16.47 30.53
N PRO A 360 5.66 16.05 30.74
CA PRO A 360 5.11 15.82 32.08
C PRO A 360 5.76 14.63 32.77
N LEU A 361 6.34 13.70 32.02
CA LEU A 361 7.01 12.49 32.52
C LEU A 361 8.31 12.24 31.75
N ALA A 362 9.39 11.98 32.48
CA ALA A 362 10.66 11.61 31.86
C ALA A 362 10.60 10.21 31.26
N PRO A 363 11.04 10.03 29.99
CA PRO A 363 11.19 8.69 29.43
C PRO A 363 12.25 7.89 30.19
N ASP A 364 11.83 6.83 30.89
CA ASP A 364 12.73 5.92 31.63
C ASP A 364 13.57 5.03 30.69
N VAL A 365 13.06 4.80 29.49
CA VAL A 365 13.72 4.06 28.42
C VAL A 365 13.55 4.75 27.07
N VAL A 366 14.51 4.55 26.17
CA VAL A 366 14.52 5.16 24.82
C VAL A 366 13.23 4.90 24.06
N GLY A 367 12.65 3.71 24.19
CA GLY A 367 11.40 3.33 23.51
C GLY A 367 10.16 4.10 23.96
N LYS A 368 10.21 4.87 25.06
CA LYS A 368 9.10 5.74 25.49
C LYS A 368 9.21 7.19 24.99
N LYS A 369 10.35 7.59 24.40
CA LYS A 369 10.55 8.97 23.96
C LYS A 369 9.52 9.39 22.89
N VAL A 370 9.41 8.64 21.81
CA VAL A 370 8.49 8.99 20.71
C VAL A 370 7.04 9.07 21.18
N PRO A 371 6.46 8.04 21.85
CA PRO A 371 5.07 8.11 22.26
C PRO A 371 4.78 9.21 23.30
N LEU A 372 5.70 9.50 24.23
CA LEU A 372 5.51 10.59 25.19
C LEU A 372 5.62 11.96 24.54
N ILE A 373 6.57 12.16 23.60
CA ILE A 373 6.67 13.41 22.81
C ILE A 373 5.40 13.57 21.94
N ALA A 374 4.93 12.48 21.31
CA ALA A 374 3.72 12.53 20.51
C ALA A 374 2.48 12.89 21.35
N ALA A 375 2.33 12.30 22.53
CA ALA A 375 1.23 12.63 23.46
C ALA A 375 1.31 14.09 23.92
N ALA A 376 2.51 14.59 24.22
CA ALA A 376 2.71 15.94 24.68
C ALA A 376 2.42 16.98 23.58
N ILE A 377 2.97 16.81 22.37
CA ILE A 377 2.78 17.74 21.24
C ILE A 377 1.37 17.63 20.67
N GLY A 378 0.87 16.40 20.47
CA GLY A 378 -0.44 16.17 19.87
C GLY A 378 -1.59 16.56 20.76
N GLY A 379 -1.48 16.37 22.08
CA GLY A 379 -2.51 16.71 23.07
C GLY A 379 -3.89 16.20 22.68
N VAL A 380 -4.87 17.09 22.64
CA VAL A 380 -6.26 16.80 22.24
C VAL A 380 -6.49 16.85 20.73
N SER A 381 -5.49 17.26 19.94
CA SER A 381 -5.64 17.38 18.49
C SER A 381 -5.74 16.02 17.81
N THR A 382 -6.42 15.99 16.67
CA THR A 382 -6.54 14.80 15.82
C THR A 382 -5.45 14.74 14.75
N GLY A 383 -5.29 13.57 14.11
CA GLY A 383 -4.37 13.42 13.01
C GLY A 383 -2.91 13.23 13.43
N ASN A 384 -2.67 12.63 14.60
CA ASN A 384 -1.31 12.32 15.08
C ASN A 384 -0.93 10.89 14.71
N LEU A 385 0.07 10.75 13.83
CA LEU A 385 0.61 9.48 13.36
C LEU A 385 1.95 9.21 14.03
N VAL A 386 2.11 8.02 14.61
CA VAL A 386 3.33 7.62 15.31
C VAL A 386 3.92 6.39 14.64
N PHE A 387 5.12 6.51 14.10
CA PHE A 387 5.77 5.39 13.41
C PHE A 387 6.49 4.48 14.40
N ALA A 388 6.25 3.17 14.26
CA ALA A 388 6.90 2.10 15.02
C ALA A 388 7.62 1.12 14.07
N ASN A 389 8.75 0.55 14.51
CA ASN A 389 9.58 -0.34 13.69
C ASN A 389 9.06 -1.79 13.60
N GLY A 390 7.94 -2.09 14.23
CA GLY A 390 7.31 -3.40 14.15
C GLY A 390 6.08 -3.52 15.07
N PRO A 391 5.31 -4.63 14.94
CA PRO A 391 4.03 -4.80 15.63
C PRO A 391 4.12 -4.69 17.16
N ALA A 392 5.17 -5.29 17.76
CA ALA A 392 5.37 -5.23 19.23
C ALA A 392 5.68 -3.81 19.73
N GLU A 393 6.41 -3.02 18.94
CA GLU A 393 6.69 -1.62 19.27
C GLU A 393 5.44 -0.76 19.07
N ALA A 394 4.63 -1.04 18.04
CA ALA A 394 3.38 -0.34 17.80
C ALA A 394 2.41 -0.48 18.97
N GLU A 395 2.17 -1.71 19.48
CA GLU A 395 1.33 -1.92 20.66
C GLU A 395 1.90 -1.26 21.93
N LYS A 396 3.25 -1.31 22.10
CA LYS A 396 3.93 -0.67 23.22
C LYS A 396 3.81 0.86 23.18
N PHE A 397 3.94 1.46 21.99
CA PHE A 397 3.77 2.91 21.82
C PHE A 397 2.32 3.32 22.07
N ALA A 398 1.36 2.56 21.52
CA ALA A 398 -0.06 2.79 21.78
C ALA A 398 -0.41 2.70 23.27
N ARG A 399 0.11 1.70 23.99
CA ARG A 399 -0.04 1.59 25.44
C ARG A 399 0.54 2.82 26.17
N THR A 400 1.75 3.26 25.77
CA THR A 400 2.39 4.43 26.41
C THR A 400 1.58 5.71 26.21
N ILE A 401 1.02 5.92 24.99
CA ILE A 401 0.14 7.06 24.71
C ILE A 401 -1.16 6.93 25.51
N PHE A 402 -1.79 5.76 25.53
CA PHE A 402 -3.00 5.47 26.28
C PHE A 402 -2.82 5.77 27.78
N ASP A 403 -1.69 5.38 28.35
CA ASP A 403 -1.36 5.63 29.76
C ASP A 403 -1.09 7.14 30.01
N ALA A 404 -0.49 7.84 29.04
CA ALA A 404 -0.27 9.29 29.14
C ALA A 404 -1.58 10.10 29.06
N LEU A 405 -2.60 9.56 28.39
CA LEU A 405 -3.95 10.16 28.26
C LEU A 405 -4.95 9.68 29.32
N ARG A 406 -4.48 9.07 30.42
CA ARG A 406 -5.37 8.46 31.42
C ARG A 406 -6.34 9.43 32.09
N ASP A 407 -5.94 10.70 32.20
CA ASP A 407 -6.75 11.76 32.79
C ASP A 407 -7.73 12.42 31.82
N ASP A 408 -7.61 12.09 30.52
CA ASP A 408 -8.54 12.52 29.49
C ASP A 408 -9.84 11.71 29.57
N PRO A 409 -11.01 12.33 29.30
CA PRO A 409 -12.28 11.60 29.26
C PRO A 409 -12.26 10.55 28.14
N ALA A 410 -12.94 9.44 28.37
CA ALA A 410 -13.19 8.45 27.32
C ALA A 410 -13.98 9.09 26.17
N ILE A 411 -13.73 8.62 24.94
CA ILE A 411 -14.47 9.10 23.79
C ILE A 411 -15.80 8.35 23.72
N GLU A 412 -16.87 9.03 24.05
CA GLU A 412 -18.22 8.54 23.85
C GLU A 412 -18.61 8.65 22.37
N SER A 413 -18.55 7.53 21.63
CA SER A 413 -18.89 7.48 20.22
C SER A 413 -19.30 6.06 19.82
N ASP A 414 -20.48 5.91 19.24
CA ASP A 414 -20.98 4.64 18.72
C ASP A 414 -19.98 3.99 17.75
N ALA A 415 -19.32 4.81 16.92
CA ALA A 415 -18.32 4.34 15.98
C ALA A 415 -17.05 3.77 16.66
N VAL A 416 -16.68 4.28 17.85
CA VAL A 416 -15.57 3.72 18.64
C VAL A 416 -16.00 2.42 19.32
N GLU A 417 -17.19 2.35 19.87
CA GLU A 417 -17.71 1.09 20.47
C GLU A 417 -17.92 0.03 19.38
N GLU A 418 -18.32 0.41 18.17
CA GLU A 418 -18.34 -0.49 17.03
C GLU A 418 -16.96 -1.07 16.71
N LEU A 419 -15.90 -0.27 16.73
CA LEU A 419 -14.52 -0.75 16.57
C LEU A 419 -14.12 -1.70 17.70
N VAL A 420 -14.53 -1.42 18.96
CA VAL A 420 -14.29 -2.26 20.12
C VAL A 420 -14.92 -3.64 19.93
N ASP A 421 -16.22 -3.69 19.59
CA ASP A 421 -16.94 -4.93 19.35
C ASP A 421 -16.33 -5.71 18.19
N PHE A 422 -16.02 -5.00 17.09
CA PHE A 422 -15.42 -5.58 15.91
C PHE A 422 -14.03 -6.18 16.19
N SER A 423 -13.18 -5.48 16.92
CA SER A 423 -11.85 -5.96 17.26
C SER A 423 -11.88 -7.21 18.15
N LYS A 424 -12.83 -7.29 19.10
CA LYS A 424 -13.04 -8.46 19.93
C LYS A 424 -13.60 -9.65 19.13
N GLY A 425 -14.59 -9.41 18.29
CA GLY A 425 -15.25 -10.45 17.52
C GLY A 425 -14.36 -11.04 16.43
N VAL A 426 -13.59 -10.21 15.73
CA VAL A 426 -12.74 -10.63 14.60
C VAL A 426 -11.39 -11.19 15.06
N VAL A 427 -10.81 -10.65 16.12
CA VAL A 427 -9.47 -11.07 16.60
C VAL A 427 -9.58 -11.87 17.89
N HIS A 428 -9.83 -11.19 19.03
CA HIS A 428 -9.90 -11.85 20.33
C HIS A 428 -10.36 -10.87 21.42
N GLU A 429 -11.10 -11.35 22.45
CA GLU A 429 -11.53 -10.57 23.60
C GLU A 429 -10.41 -9.78 24.33
N ARG A 430 -9.19 -10.32 24.31
CA ARG A 430 -8.00 -9.72 24.93
C ARG A 430 -7.14 -8.89 23.98
N PHE A 431 -7.68 -8.51 22.83
CA PHE A 431 -6.95 -7.68 21.90
C PHE A 431 -6.94 -6.23 22.38
N GLN A 432 -5.76 -5.67 22.60
CA GLN A 432 -5.58 -4.38 23.28
C GLN A 432 -6.16 -3.18 22.54
N LEU A 433 -6.37 -3.28 21.23
CA LEU A 433 -6.98 -2.21 20.42
C LEU A 433 -8.35 -1.79 20.99
N ALA A 434 -9.15 -2.75 21.46
CA ALA A 434 -10.46 -2.51 22.08
C ALA A 434 -10.39 -1.58 23.29
N GLU A 435 -9.35 -1.73 24.12
CA GLU A 435 -9.12 -0.88 25.29
C GLU A 435 -8.64 0.52 24.87
N PHE A 436 -7.67 0.58 23.97
CA PHE A 436 -7.00 1.84 23.60
C PHE A 436 -7.90 2.76 22.78
N ALA A 437 -8.75 2.22 21.90
CA ALA A 437 -9.65 2.98 21.05
C ALA A 437 -10.58 3.90 21.85
N ARG A 438 -11.01 3.49 23.07
CA ARG A 438 -11.88 4.30 23.93
C ARG A 438 -11.24 5.62 24.40
N ARG A 439 -9.91 5.75 24.32
CA ARG A 439 -9.18 7.02 24.54
C ARG A 439 -8.66 7.65 23.25
N GLY A 440 -9.15 7.20 22.12
CA GLY A 440 -8.76 7.72 20.82
C GLY A 440 -7.38 7.30 20.36
N VAL A 441 -6.87 6.16 20.87
CA VAL A 441 -5.57 5.60 20.47
C VAL A 441 -5.79 4.33 19.68
N GLY A 442 -5.44 4.36 18.41
CA GLY A 442 -5.41 3.20 17.54
C GLY A 442 -3.99 2.70 17.26
N PHE A 443 -3.87 1.48 16.83
CA PHE A 443 -2.65 0.97 16.22
C PHE A 443 -2.96 0.10 15.00
N HIS A 444 -1.98 0.00 14.10
CA HIS A 444 -2.13 -0.64 12.81
C HIS A 444 -0.80 -1.22 12.36
N TYR A 445 -0.79 -2.50 11.99
CA TYR A 445 0.37 -3.19 11.43
C TYR A 445 -0.04 -4.28 10.44
N GLY A 446 0.92 -4.78 9.64
CA GLY A 446 0.69 -5.65 8.48
C GLY A 446 -0.21 -6.83 8.72
N ASP A 447 0.08 -7.55 9.79
CA ASP A 447 -0.52 -8.85 10.09
C ASP A 447 -1.94 -8.76 10.68
N MET A 448 -2.47 -7.55 10.90
CA MET A 448 -3.86 -7.37 11.34
C MET A 448 -4.84 -7.69 10.21
N PRO A 449 -6.03 -8.25 10.54
CA PRO A 449 -7.10 -8.46 9.56
C PRO A 449 -7.42 -7.19 8.77
N LEU A 450 -7.55 -7.33 7.44
CA LEU A 450 -7.70 -6.19 6.52
C LEU A 450 -8.89 -5.29 6.88
N VAL A 451 -10.04 -5.91 7.19
CA VAL A 451 -11.26 -5.20 7.56
C VAL A 451 -11.07 -4.37 8.85
N LEU A 452 -10.33 -4.90 9.82
CA LEU A 452 -10.02 -4.17 11.05
C LEU A 452 -9.08 -2.99 10.79
N LYS A 453 -8.09 -3.17 9.90
CA LYS A 453 -7.21 -2.08 9.45
C LYS A 453 -8.01 -0.96 8.81
N ALA A 454 -8.90 -1.30 7.87
CA ALA A 454 -9.76 -0.33 7.18
C ALA A 454 -10.64 0.46 8.17
N LYS A 455 -11.22 -0.21 9.18
CA LYS A 455 -12.04 0.46 10.20
C LYS A 455 -11.22 1.42 11.09
N VAL A 456 -10.02 1.02 11.50
CA VAL A 456 -9.09 1.90 12.25
C VAL A 456 -8.71 3.12 11.43
N GLU A 457 -8.40 2.94 10.15
CA GLU A 457 -8.05 4.02 9.22
C GLU A 457 -9.22 4.98 9.00
N GLU A 458 -10.43 4.46 8.79
CA GLU A 458 -11.65 5.24 8.65
C GLU A 458 -11.89 6.14 9.87
N LEU A 459 -11.81 5.57 11.08
CA LEU A 459 -12.01 6.31 12.30
C LEU A 459 -10.91 7.36 12.55
N PHE A 460 -9.67 7.06 12.16
CA PHE A 460 -8.60 8.04 12.20
C PHE A 460 -8.82 9.18 11.20
N LYS A 461 -9.22 8.89 9.96
CA LYS A 461 -9.58 9.88 8.95
C LYS A 461 -10.71 10.80 9.41
N ARG A 462 -11.72 10.24 10.09
CA ARG A 462 -12.85 10.98 10.67
C ARG A 462 -12.52 11.72 11.98
N GLY A 463 -11.28 11.62 12.48
CA GLY A 463 -10.84 12.25 13.73
C GLY A 463 -11.46 11.65 15.00
N LYS A 464 -12.05 10.45 14.92
CA LYS A 464 -12.54 9.71 16.08
C LYS A 464 -11.40 9.04 16.85
N LEU A 465 -10.31 8.69 16.18
CA LEU A 465 -9.03 8.35 16.80
C LEU A 465 -8.10 9.55 16.68
N ARG A 466 -7.55 10.00 17.82
CA ARG A 466 -6.61 11.14 17.89
C ARG A 466 -5.21 10.72 17.46
N TYR A 467 -4.81 9.51 17.85
CA TYR A 467 -3.51 8.93 17.61
C TYR A 467 -3.65 7.61 16.86
N LEU A 468 -2.79 7.43 15.89
CA LEU A 468 -2.61 6.14 15.22
C LEU A 468 -1.14 5.76 15.24
N VAL A 469 -0.83 4.63 15.88
CA VAL A 469 0.51 4.05 15.86
C VAL A 469 0.59 3.02 14.75
N CYS A 470 1.57 3.15 13.85
CA CYS A 470 1.66 2.32 12.67
C CYS A 470 3.08 1.87 12.36
N THR A 471 3.19 0.80 11.57
CA THR A 471 4.45 0.28 11.05
C THR A 471 4.69 0.68 9.59
N SER A 472 5.72 0.14 8.94
CA SER A 472 6.06 0.39 7.53
C SER A 472 4.94 0.03 6.53
N THR A 473 3.89 -0.66 6.95
CA THR A 473 2.72 -0.95 6.12
C THR A 473 2.02 0.30 5.58
N LEU A 474 2.18 1.44 6.25
CA LEU A 474 1.71 2.73 5.70
C LEU A 474 2.51 3.22 4.49
N LEU A 475 3.70 2.70 4.24
CA LEU A 475 4.46 2.99 3.02
C LEU A 475 3.79 2.35 1.79
N GLU A 476 2.94 1.35 2.00
CA GLU A 476 2.42 0.47 0.96
C GLU A 476 0.95 0.76 0.62
N GLY A 477 0.72 1.88 -0.07
CA GLY A 477 -0.56 2.10 -0.76
C GLY A 477 -1.75 2.60 0.09
N VAL A 478 -1.62 2.78 1.40
CA VAL A 478 -2.70 3.31 2.23
C VAL A 478 -2.73 4.83 2.15
N ASN A 479 -3.84 5.42 1.73
CA ASN A 479 -4.03 6.87 1.74
C ASN A 479 -4.49 7.34 3.14
N LEU A 480 -3.52 7.49 4.05
CA LEU A 480 -3.78 7.92 5.43
C LEU A 480 -3.03 9.23 5.73
N PRO A 481 -3.63 10.38 5.41
CA PRO A 481 -3.02 11.67 5.69
C PRO A 481 -3.06 11.99 7.20
N CYS A 482 -2.02 12.62 7.71
CA CYS A 482 -1.90 13.04 9.09
C CYS A 482 -1.49 14.51 9.19
N ARG A 483 -1.81 15.17 10.32
CA ARG A 483 -1.31 16.51 10.64
C ARG A 483 0.13 16.45 11.13
N ASN A 484 0.40 15.55 12.06
CA ASN A 484 1.69 15.36 12.70
C ASN A 484 2.18 13.92 12.50
N LEU A 485 3.43 13.75 12.10
CA LEU A 485 4.11 12.46 12.01
C LEU A 485 5.28 12.46 13.00
N PHE A 486 5.30 11.46 13.90
CA PHE A 486 6.37 11.29 14.89
C PHE A 486 7.17 10.02 14.60
N LEU A 487 8.50 10.13 14.54
CA LEU A 487 9.35 8.98 14.26
C LEU A 487 10.76 9.12 14.87
N ARG A 488 11.39 7.97 15.16
CA ARG A 488 12.78 7.86 15.60
C ARG A 488 13.41 6.63 15.00
N ALA A 489 14.59 6.79 14.40
CA ALA A 489 15.35 5.68 13.81
C ALA A 489 14.48 4.74 12.96
N PRO A 490 13.72 5.24 11.96
CA PRO A 490 12.80 4.41 11.20
C PRO A 490 13.57 3.32 10.45
N ARG A 491 12.96 2.11 10.39
CA ARG A 491 13.56 0.93 9.76
C ARG A 491 12.64 0.33 8.71
N LYS A 492 13.25 -0.28 7.69
CA LYS A 492 12.59 -1.17 6.73
C LYS A 492 13.01 -2.60 7.07
N GLY A 493 12.17 -3.28 7.87
CA GLY A 493 12.53 -4.59 8.43
C GLY A 493 13.43 -4.54 9.68
N PRO A 494 13.84 -5.69 10.21
CA PRO A 494 14.45 -5.77 11.56
C PRO A 494 15.84 -5.12 11.70
N ARG A 495 16.61 -5.03 10.63
CA ARG A 495 18.04 -4.65 10.69
C ARG A 495 18.43 -3.49 9.81
N MET A 496 17.61 -3.07 8.87
CA MET A 496 17.96 -2.04 7.89
C MET A 496 17.32 -0.70 8.24
N HIS A 497 18.09 0.36 8.30
CA HIS A 497 17.57 1.73 8.39
C HIS A 497 16.70 2.02 7.16
N MET A 498 15.65 2.80 7.35
CA MET A 498 14.77 3.18 6.25
C MET A 498 15.56 4.05 5.26
N PRO A 499 15.60 3.69 3.96
CA PRO A 499 16.19 4.52 2.92
C PRO A 499 15.48 5.88 2.83
N MET A 500 16.23 6.93 2.45
CA MET A 500 15.66 8.28 2.33
C MET A 500 14.45 8.37 1.38
N PRO A 501 14.35 7.65 0.26
CA PRO A 501 13.15 7.63 -0.56
C PRO A 501 11.90 7.11 0.20
N ASP A 502 12.06 6.02 0.97
CA ASP A 502 10.98 5.46 1.78
C ASP A 502 10.60 6.40 2.93
N PHE A 503 11.60 7.06 3.55
CA PHE A 503 11.36 8.13 4.53
C PHE A 503 10.50 9.26 3.95
N TRP A 504 10.82 9.76 2.76
CA TRP A 504 10.06 10.84 2.13
C TRP A 504 8.70 10.37 1.62
N ASN A 505 8.54 9.10 1.26
CA ASN A 505 7.22 8.53 0.97
C ASN A 505 6.33 8.50 2.23
N LEU A 506 6.90 8.12 3.38
CA LEU A 506 6.23 8.19 4.69
C LEU A 506 5.93 9.64 5.08
N ALA A 507 6.92 10.51 5.00
CA ALA A 507 6.80 11.94 5.30
C ALA A 507 5.76 12.65 4.40
N GLY A 508 5.58 12.14 3.19
CA GLY A 508 4.54 12.59 2.26
C GLY A 508 3.10 12.41 2.77
N ARG A 509 2.90 11.66 3.86
CA ARG A 509 1.60 11.51 4.55
C ARG A 509 1.31 12.70 5.47
N ALA A 510 2.33 13.46 5.88
CA ALA A 510 2.15 14.66 6.69
C ALA A 510 1.59 15.80 5.85
N GLY A 511 0.43 16.31 6.26
CA GLY A 511 -0.35 17.33 5.55
C GLY A 511 -1.57 16.71 4.85
N ARG A 512 -2.76 17.02 5.36
CA ARG A 512 -4.04 16.57 4.78
C ARG A 512 -4.43 17.49 3.63
N TRP A 513 -4.35 17.00 2.42
CA TRP A 513 -4.87 17.71 1.26
C TRP A 513 -6.38 17.96 1.41
N GLY A 514 -6.79 19.21 1.37
CA GLY A 514 -8.18 19.63 1.56
C GLY A 514 -8.66 19.79 3.02
N THR A 515 -7.85 19.43 4.03
CA THR A 515 -8.21 19.60 5.46
C THR A 515 -7.17 20.36 6.28
N GLU A 516 -5.90 20.32 5.87
CA GLU A 516 -4.79 21.01 6.53
C GLU A 516 -3.94 21.75 5.51
N PHE A 517 -3.47 22.95 5.86
CA PHE A 517 -2.57 23.72 5.00
C PHE A 517 -1.12 23.20 5.03
N GLN A 518 -0.74 22.50 6.09
CA GLN A 518 0.63 21.97 6.27
C GLN A 518 0.64 20.70 7.10
N GLY A 519 1.75 19.97 7.04
CA GLY A 519 2.05 18.84 7.89
C GLY A 519 3.39 18.97 8.59
N ASN A 520 3.48 18.44 9.83
CA ASN A 520 4.70 18.48 10.63
C ASN A 520 5.30 17.06 10.74
N ILE A 521 6.61 16.95 10.57
CA ILE A 521 7.38 15.70 10.64
C ILE A 521 8.38 15.86 11.79
N PHE A 522 8.07 15.23 12.93
CA PHE A 522 8.90 15.28 14.14
C PHE A 522 9.88 14.11 14.17
N CYS A 523 11.16 14.40 13.92
CA CYS A 523 12.25 13.44 13.96
C CYS A 523 12.94 13.51 15.33
N VAL A 524 12.77 12.45 16.13
CA VAL A 524 13.27 12.39 17.52
C VAL A 524 14.69 11.86 17.58
N ASP A 525 15.54 12.45 18.45
CA ASP A 525 16.95 12.10 18.67
C ASP A 525 17.81 12.17 17.38
N THR A 526 17.66 13.22 16.57
CA THR A 526 18.45 13.41 15.34
C THR A 526 19.93 13.68 15.59
N SER A 527 20.33 14.01 16.81
CA SER A 527 21.72 14.08 17.25
C SER A 527 22.36 12.71 17.51
N ASP A 528 21.59 11.64 17.64
CA ASP A 528 22.07 10.26 17.82
C ASP A 528 22.39 9.62 16.44
N VAL A 529 23.68 9.56 16.09
CA VAL A 529 24.17 9.00 14.82
C VAL A 529 23.78 7.51 14.64
N LYS A 530 23.57 6.75 15.74
CA LYS A 530 23.11 5.37 15.65
C LYS A 530 21.63 5.29 15.28
N ALA A 531 20.83 6.27 15.74
CA ALA A 531 19.43 6.38 15.37
C ALA A 531 19.26 6.92 13.94
N TRP A 532 20.09 7.87 13.56
CA TRP A 532 20.06 8.55 12.28
C TRP A 532 21.44 8.57 11.63
N PRO A 533 21.85 7.47 10.94
CA PRO A 533 23.10 7.44 10.20
C PRO A 533 23.18 8.53 9.12
N GLU A 534 22.05 8.83 8.51
CA GLU A 534 21.84 9.98 7.63
C GLU A 534 20.66 10.79 8.17
N LYS A 535 20.89 12.06 8.52
CA LYS A 535 19.83 12.96 8.92
C LYS A 535 18.94 13.28 7.73
N PRO A 536 17.59 13.24 7.89
CA PRO A 536 16.72 13.68 6.82
C PRO A 536 16.95 15.18 6.54
N GLY A 537 17.06 15.49 5.27
CA GLY A 537 17.28 16.85 4.81
C GLY A 537 16.34 17.18 3.65
N ARG A 538 16.83 17.89 2.63
CA ARG A 538 16.04 18.18 1.45
C ARG A 538 15.60 16.90 0.74
N ARG A 539 14.33 16.86 0.31
CA ARG A 539 13.78 15.77 -0.49
C ARG A 539 14.61 15.54 -1.76
N LYS A 540 15.00 14.28 -2.00
CA LYS A 540 15.72 13.87 -3.20
C LYS A 540 14.92 12.82 -3.93
N ARG A 541 14.93 12.88 -5.24
CA ARG A 541 14.38 11.83 -6.09
C ARG A 541 15.35 10.65 -6.14
N SER A 542 14.82 9.44 -6.19
CA SER A 542 15.62 8.21 -6.31
C SER A 542 15.46 7.61 -7.71
N SER A 543 16.52 6.98 -8.19
CA SER A 543 16.47 6.20 -9.42
C SER A 543 15.83 4.85 -9.15
N ILE A 544 14.92 4.43 -10.04
CA ILE A 544 14.38 3.07 -10.07
C ILE A 544 15.40 2.19 -10.78
N MET A 545 15.69 1.04 -10.21
CA MET A 545 16.42 -0.06 -10.86
C MET A 545 15.61 -1.34 -10.67
N PRO A 546 15.01 -1.90 -11.72
CA PRO A 546 14.23 -3.13 -11.61
C PRO A 546 15.04 -4.28 -10.99
N ALA A 547 14.41 -5.06 -10.10
CA ALA A 547 15.07 -6.17 -9.41
C ALA A 547 15.61 -7.22 -10.39
N ALA A 548 14.89 -7.49 -11.48
CA ALA A 548 15.35 -8.38 -12.53
C ALA A 548 16.63 -7.88 -13.21
N THR A 549 16.68 -6.58 -13.56
CA THR A 549 17.88 -5.93 -14.12
C THR A 549 19.07 -6.05 -13.16
N MET A 550 18.83 -5.75 -11.87
CA MET A 550 19.89 -5.83 -10.85
C MET A 550 20.41 -7.26 -10.68
N THR A 551 19.52 -8.25 -10.67
CA THR A 551 19.90 -9.67 -10.52
C THR A 551 20.64 -10.20 -11.74
N LEU A 552 20.23 -9.80 -12.95
CA LEU A 552 20.82 -10.26 -14.22
C LEU A 552 21.98 -9.38 -14.70
N SER A 553 22.31 -8.28 -14.02
CA SER A 553 23.53 -7.51 -14.32
C SER A 553 24.83 -8.30 -14.08
N ASP A 554 24.78 -9.31 -13.22
CA ASP A 554 25.87 -10.26 -13.00
C ASP A 554 25.45 -11.66 -13.50
N ILE A 555 25.52 -11.85 -14.82
CA ILE A 555 25.18 -13.14 -15.44
C ILE A 555 26.08 -14.27 -14.96
N THR A 556 27.33 -13.99 -14.57
CA THR A 556 28.26 -14.99 -14.08
C THR A 556 27.70 -15.67 -12.83
N ARG A 557 27.16 -14.91 -11.92
CA ARG A 557 26.51 -15.42 -10.71
C ARG A 557 25.28 -16.27 -11.03
N MET A 558 24.51 -15.90 -12.05
CA MET A 558 23.36 -16.70 -12.52
C MET A 558 23.83 -18.03 -13.10
N ILE A 559 24.87 -18.02 -13.95
CA ILE A 559 25.43 -19.23 -14.55
C ILE A 559 26.03 -20.15 -13.47
N GLU A 560 26.78 -19.62 -12.51
CA GLU A 560 27.27 -20.38 -11.36
C GLU A 560 26.16 -21.04 -10.55
N TYR A 561 25.04 -20.33 -10.35
CA TYR A 561 23.88 -20.86 -9.68
C TYR A 561 23.26 -22.03 -10.47
N ILE A 562 23.13 -21.88 -11.79
CA ILE A 562 22.65 -22.94 -12.68
C ILE A 562 23.60 -24.17 -12.63
N ASP A 563 24.89 -23.95 -12.72
CA ASP A 563 25.91 -25.04 -12.75
C ASP A 563 26.01 -25.76 -11.39
N ARG A 564 25.66 -25.10 -10.28
CA ARG A 564 25.53 -25.74 -8.95
C ARG A 564 24.20 -26.52 -8.78
N GLY A 565 23.38 -26.61 -9.82
CA GLY A 565 22.10 -27.33 -9.82
C GLY A 565 20.87 -26.50 -9.52
N ALA A 566 20.98 -25.18 -9.43
CA ALA A 566 19.87 -24.21 -9.29
C ALA A 566 18.80 -24.62 -8.25
N HIS A 567 19.24 -25.02 -7.06
CA HIS A 567 18.35 -25.50 -6.00
C HIS A 567 17.60 -24.32 -5.33
N LYS A 568 16.71 -24.64 -4.38
CA LYS A 568 15.98 -23.67 -3.59
C LYS A 568 16.93 -22.63 -2.95
N ALA A 569 16.44 -21.42 -2.75
CA ALA A 569 17.17 -20.36 -2.06
C ALA A 569 17.62 -20.82 -0.65
N ASP A 570 18.82 -20.44 -0.27
CA ASP A 570 19.42 -20.70 1.03
C ASP A 570 20.12 -19.42 1.57
N ARG A 571 20.98 -19.56 2.59
CA ARG A 571 21.72 -18.42 3.15
C ARG A 571 22.72 -17.79 2.17
N GLU A 572 23.24 -18.55 1.21
CA GLU A 572 24.23 -18.11 0.24
C GLU A 572 23.59 -17.68 -1.08
N THR A 573 22.43 -18.25 -1.39
CA THR A 573 21.68 -18.00 -2.63
C THR A 573 20.48 -17.11 -2.34
N PRO A 574 20.49 -15.84 -2.77
CA PRO A 574 19.35 -14.96 -2.55
C PRO A 574 18.13 -15.41 -3.37
N PRO A 575 16.91 -15.21 -2.83
CA PRO A 575 15.67 -15.63 -3.49
C PRO A 575 15.44 -15.00 -4.87
N GLU A 576 16.05 -13.86 -5.14
CA GLU A 576 16.00 -13.17 -6.43
C GLU A 576 16.65 -13.99 -7.54
N LEU A 577 17.75 -14.71 -7.25
CA LEU A 577 18.38 -15.61 -8.23
C LEU A 577 17.46 -16.76 -8.59
N GLU A 578 16.84 -17.41 -7.60
CA GLU A 578 15.87 -18.49 -7.81
C GLU A 578 14.68 -18.01 -8.66
N SER A 579 14.12 -16.84 -8.31
CA SER A 579 12.98 -16.26 -9.03
C SER A 579 13.33 -15.90 -10.48
N SER A 580 14.51 -15.31 -10.71
CA SER A 580 14.98 -14.98 -12.06
C SER A 580 15.29 -16.23 -12.88
N PHE A 581 15.87 -17.26 -12.25
CA PHE A 581 16.11 -18.55 -12.92
C PHE A 581 14.79 -19.22 -13.33
N ASN A 582 13.78 -19.26 -12.46
CA ASN A 582 12.47 -19.80 -12.81
C ASN A 582 11.88 -19.08 -14.04
N TRP A 583 11.92 -17.76 -14.07
CA TRP A 583 11.43 -16.96 -15.19
C TRP A 583 12.17 -17.29 -16.49
N LEU A 584 13.52 -17.28 -16.47
CA LEU A 584 14.35 -17.60 -17.64
C LEU A 584 14.14 -19.03 -18.12
N ALA A 585 14.11 -20.01 -17.20
CA ALA A 585 13.91 -21.43 -17.53
C ALA A 585 12.50 -21.66 -18.11
N GLY A 586 11.46 -21.08 -17.50
CA GLY A 586 10.10 -21.18 -18.00
C GLY A 586 9.94 -20.60 -19.41
N ARG A 587 10.63 -19.47 -19.70
CA ARG A 587 10.68 -18.87 -21.03
C ARG A 587 11.43 -19.73 -22.03
N PHE A 588 12.61 -20.23 -21.67
CA PHE A 588 13.46 -21.07 -22.51
C PHE A 588 12.77 -22.38 -22.88
N ILE A 589 12.18 -23.11 -21.90
CA ILE A 589 11.47 -24.38 -22.12
C ILE A 589 10.28 -24.20 -23.07
N SER A 590 9.69 -23.04 -23.10
CA SER A 590 8.55 -22.70 -23.97
C SER A 590 8.98 -22.27 -25.38
N GLY A 591 10.24 -22.37 -25.71
CA GLY A 591 10.79 -21.92 -27.01
C GLY A 591 10.80 -20.40 -27.19
N GLY A 592 10.68 -19.63 -26.07
CA GLY A 592 10.72 -18.16 -26.07
C GLY A 592 12.15 -17.61 -26.19
N ASP A 593 12.29 -16.49 -26.91
CA ASP A 593 13.56 -15.79 -27.02
C ASP A 593 13.93 -15.14 -25.67
N LEU A 594 15.15 -15.28 -25.25
CA LEU A 594 15.72 -14.60 -24.08
C LEU A 594 16.19 -13.17 -24.41
N ALA A 595 16.29 -12.84 -25.70
CA ALA A 595 16.52 -11.48 -26.14
C ALA A 595 15.35 -10.59 -26.01
N GLY A 596 14.90 -9.74 -25.58
CA GLY A 596 13.63 -8.95 -25.54
C GLY A 596 12.81 -9.22 -24.29
N LEU A 597 13.47 -9.54 -23.20
CA LEU A 597 12.85 -9.61 -21.88
C LEU A 597 12.44 -8.19 -21.42
N TYR A 598 11.21 -8.04 -20.95
CA TYR A 598 10.79 -6.76 -20.41
C TYR A 598 11.67 -6.31 -19.24
N GLY A 599 12.11 -5.05 -19.27
CA GLY A 599 12.90 -4.43 -18.17
C GLY A 599 14.31 -4.98 -18.01
N VAL A 600 14.81 -5.82 -18.94
CA VAL A 600 16.17 -6.37 -18.90
C VAL A 600 16.80 -6.26 -20.28
N THR A 601 17.98 -5.65 -20.33
CA THR A 601 18.77 -5.59 -21.56
C THR A 601 20.01 -6.46 -21.38
N LEU A 602 20.00 -7.60 -22.08
CA LEU A 602 21.16 -8.50 -22.17
C LEU A 602 21.86 -8.26 -23.51
N ARG A 603 23.18 -8.36 -23.50
CA ARG A 603 23.97 -8.38 -24.73
C ARG A 603 23.78 -9.76 -25.40
N VAL A 604 24.03 -9.83 -26.69
CA VAL A 604 23.90 -11.09 -27.45
C VAL A 604 24.77 -12.22 -26.84
N ASP A 605 26.02 -11.89 -26.50
CA ASP A 605 26.94 -12.84 -25.86
C ASP A 605 26.46 -13.30 -24.45
N GLU A 606 25.80 -12.44 -23.72
CA GLU A 606 25.20 -12.75 -22.41
C GLU A 606 23.98 -13.65 -22.58
N THR A 607 23.12 -13.34 -23.54
CA THR A 607 21.94 -14.14 -23.87
C THR A 607 22.34 -15.55 -24.29
N ASP A 608 23.35 -15.68 -25.16
CA ASP A 608 23.86 -16.99 -25.63
C ASP A 608 24.43 -17.82 -24.47
N ARG A 609 25.21 -17.23 -23.57
CA ARG A 609 25.77 -17.89 -22.40
C ARG A 609 24.68 -18.37 -21.42
N ILE A 610 23.65 -17.58 -21.18
CA ILE A 610 22.50 -17.99 -20.36
C ILE A 610 21.74 -19.13 -21.06
N ALA A 611 21.46 -19.00 -22.36
CA ALA A 611 20.79 -20.05 -23.14
C ALA A 611 21.56 -21.38 -23.14
N GLU A 612 22.89 -21.31 -23.26
CA GLU A 612 23.76 -22.51 -23.15
C GLU A 612 23.68 -23.16 -21.75
N ALA A 613 23.74 -22.33 -20.68
CA ALA A 613 23.60 -22.84 -19.32
C ALA A 613 22.23 -23.51 -19.08
N LEU A 614 21.15 -22.86 -19.54
CA LEU A 614 19.79 -23.44 -19.48
C LEU A 614 19.70 -24.72 -20.32
N GLY A 615 20.30 -24.73 -21.50
CA GLY A 615 20.35 -25.93 -22.39
C GLY A 615 21.04 -27.14 -21.78
N ARG A 616 21.91 -26.97 -20.79
CA ARG A 616 22.53 -28.08 -20.03
C ARG A 616 21.58 -28.70 -18.99
N VAL A 617 20.73 -27.91 -18.35
CA VAL A 617 19.90 -28.35 -17.22
C VAL A 617 18.44 -28.64 -17.59
N THR A 618 17.86 -27.90 -18.53
CA THR A 618 16.45 -28.10 -18.91
C THR A 618 16.12 -29.45 -19.53
N PRO A 619 16.99 -30.11 -20.33
CA PRO A 619 16.70 -31.46 -20.85
C PRO A 619 16.57 -32.53 -19.76
N THR A 620 17.07 -32.28 -18.57
CA THR A 620 16.93 -33.22 -17.43
C THR A 620 15.58 -33.16 -16.76
N LEU A 621 14.78 -32.10 -17.05
CA LEU A 621 13.47 -31.89 -16.47
C LEU A 621 12.42 -32.79 -17.13
N ARG A 622 11.71 -33.56 -16.31
CA ARG A 622 10.50 -34.30 -16.67
C ARG A 622 9.21 -33.54 -16.35
N LEU A 623 9.35 -32.35 -15.84
CA LEU A 623 8.23 -31.44 -15.51
C LEU A 623 7.55 -30.92 -16.77
N ARG A 624 6.24 -30.80 -16.73
CA ARG A 624 5.50 -30.12 -17.80
C ARG A 624 5.82 -28.62 -17.81
N PRO A 625 5.96 -28.05 -19.03
CA PRO A 625 6.29 -26.62 -19.17
C PRO A 625 5.28 -25.68 -18.52
N ASP A 626 3.97 -26.02 -18.54
CA ASP A 626 2.89 -25.27 -17.92
C ASP A 626 3.05 -25.21 -16.39
N LEU A 627 3.50 -26.30 -15.76
CA LEU A 627 3.75 -26.35 -14.33
C LEU A 627 4.91 -25.44 -13.91
N VAL A 628 6.00 -25.43 -14.68
CA VAL A 628 7.13 -24.52 -14.43
C VAL A 628 6.70 -23.05 -14.49
N LYS A 629 5.84 -22.68 -15.44
CA LYS A 629 5.32 -21.32 -15.57
C LYS A 629 4.34 -20.94 -14.46
N LYS A 630 3.50 -21.90 -14.04
CA LYS A 630 2.49 -21.70 -13.00
C LYS A 630 3.13 -21.32 -11.68
N HIS A 631 4.21 -21.98 -11.29
CA HIS A 631 4.85 -21.78 -9.99
C HIS A 631 6.03 -20.80 -10.06
N ALA A 632 5.72 -19.55 -10.39
CA ALA A 632 6.69 -18.47 -10.47
C ALA A 632 7.51 -18.34 -9.18
N GLY A 633 8.82 -18.17 -9.34
CA GLY A 633 9.75 -17.96 -8.24
C GLY A 633 10.15 -19.21 -7.47
N ILE A 634 9.73 -20.43 -7.88
CA ILE A 634 10.21 -21.70 -7.36
C ILE A 634 11.11 -22.35 -8.43
N SER A 635 12.31 -22.77 -8.05
CA SER A 635 13.24 -23.38 -9.01
C SER A 635 12.66 -24.63 -9.67
N PRO A 636 12.67 -24.74 -11.03
CA PRO A 636 12.30 -25.97 -11.72
C PRO A 636 13.14 -27.19 -11.30
N MET A 637 14.40 -26.96 -10.92
CA MET A 637 15.27 -28.05 -10.42
C MET A 637 14.84 -28.55 -9.05
N SER A 638 14.35 -27.66 -8.20
CA SER A 638 13.74 -28.01 -6.90
C SER A 638 12.45 -28.80 -7.08
N MET A 639 11.59 -28.37 -8.02
CA MET A 639 10.37 -29.12 -8.39
C MET A 639 10.71 -30.51 -8.97
N GLN A 640 11.75 -30.60 -9.80
CA GLN A 640 12.19 -31.90 -10.36
C GLN A 640 12.67 -32.86 -9.28
N ARG A 641 13.43 -32.37 -8.30
CA ARG A 641 13.84 -33.21 -7.16
C ARG A 641 12.66 -33.68 -6.33
N LEU A 642 11.66 -32.86 -6.12
CA LEU A 642 10.40 -33.24 -5.48
C LEU A 642 9.70 -34.33 -6.32
N LEU A 643 9.60 -34.15 -7.63
CA LEU A 643 9.01 -35.13 -8.53
C LEU A 643 9.73 -36.47 -8.44
N ASP A 644 11.07 -36.48 -8.46
CA ASP A 644 11.89 -37.67 -8.34
C ASP A 644 11.68 -38.37 -6.98
N ALA A 645 11.57 -37.62 -5.89
CA ALA A 645 11.30 -38.18 -4.57
C ALA A 645 9.89 -38.81 -4.48
N VAL A 646 8.87 -38.18 -5.05
CA VAL A 646 7.50 -38.73 -5.08
C VAL A 646 7.44 -39.99 -5.95
N LEU A 647 8.12 -40.00 -7.09
CA LEU A 647 8.19 -41.17 -7.96
C LEU A 647 8.96 -42.32 -7.29
N ALA A 648 10.00 -42.04 -6.51
CA ALA A 648 10.76 -43.04 -5.76
C ALA A 648 9.93 -43.64 -4.60
N ASN A 649 9.02 -42.86 -4.00
CA ASN A 649 8.05 -43.36 -3.03
C ASN A 649 7.09 -44.41 -3.66
N GLY A 650 6.72 -44.22 -4.93
CA GLY A 650 5.87 -45.13 -5.70
C GLY A 650 4.39 -45.09 -5.38
N GLN A 651 3.96 -44.35 -4.39
CA GLN A 651 2.57 -44.20 -3.92
C GLN A 651 2.15 -42.74 -3.80
N PRO A 652 2.05 -42.02 -4.94
CA PRO A 652 1.69 -40.58 -4.89
C PRO A 652 0.34 -40.31 -4.26
N GLU A 653 -0.57 -41.28 -4.21
CA GLU A 653 -1.88 -41.15 -3.57
C GLU A 653 -1.77 -40.97 -2.06
N GLU A 654 -0.78 -41.58 -1.41
CA GLU A 654 -0.52 -41.41 0.02
C GLU A 654 0.09 -40.07 0.36
N LEU A 655 0.59 -39.35 -0.66
CA LEU A 655 1.16 -37.99 -0.53
C LEU A 655 0.22 -36.92 -1.03
N ALA A 656 -0.99 -37.27 -1.48
CA ALA A 656 -2.00 -36.32 -1.93
C ALA A 656 -2.54 -35.48 -0.78
N LEU A 657 -2.75 -34.19 -1.01
CA LEU A 657 -3.41 -33.35 -0.02
C LEU A 657 -4.89 -33.73 0.07
N VAL A 658 -5.32 -34.08 1.26
CA VAL A 658 -6.72 -34.37 1.54
C VAL A 658 -7.53 -33.09 1.77
N PRO A 659 -8.87 -33.12 1.61
CA PRO A 659 -9.71 -32.00 2.00
C PRO A 659 -9.45 -31.58 3.45
N PRO A 660 -9.45 -30.26 3.75
CA PRO A 660 -9.14 -29.81 5.11
C PRO A 660 -10.14 -30.33 6.17
N THR A 661 -11.31 -30.81 5.76
CA THR A 661 -12.35 -31.41 6.63
C THR A 661 -12.03 -32.84 7.04
N SER A 662 -11.10 -33.53 6.38
CA SER A 662 -10.70 -34.91 6.70
C SER A 662 -10.10 -35.00 8.12
N ASP A 663 -10.31 -36.13 8.80
CA ASP A 663 -9.76 -36.39 10.13
C ASP A 663 -8.21 -36.42 10.13
N ASP A 664 -7.61 -36.94 9.07
CA ASP A 664 -6.17 -37.09 8.91
C ASP A 664 -5.47 -35.81 8.40
N ALA A 665 -6.21 -34.74 8.08
CA ALA A 665 -5.68 -33.54 7.46
C ALA A 665 -4.47 -32.92 8.19
N PHE A 666 -4.42 -32.97 9.51
CA PHE A 666 -3.30 -32.38 10.26
C PHE A 666 -1.97 -33.11 10.03
N GLU A 667 -1.98 -34.43 9.92
CA GLU A 667 -0.77 -35.24 9.68
C GLU A 667 -0.40 -35.20 8.19
N GLU A 668 -1.37 -35.25 7.30
CA GLU A 668 -1.14 -35.17 5.85
C GLU A 668 -0.52 -33.81 5.46
N TYR A 669 -1.07 -32.69 5.96
CA TYR A 669 -0.48 -31.37 5.72
C TYR A 669 0.89 -31.21 6.40
N LYS A 670 1.13 -31.85 7.56
CA LYS A 670 2.46 -31.87 8.14
C LYS A 670 3.45 -32.61 7.25
N THR A 671 3.06 -33.77 6.71
CA THR A 671 3.88 -34.54 5.75
C THR A 671 4.18 -33.71 4.50
N ALA A 672 3.18 -33.06 3.92
CA ALA A 672 3.38 -32.15 2.79
C ALA A 672 4.36 -31.02 3.12
N LEU A 673 4.27 -30.41 4.31
CA LEU A 673 5.22 -29.39 4.74
C LEU A 673 6.64 -29.92 4.95
N ASP A 674 6.81 -31.21 5.31
CA ASP A 674 8.14 -31.85 5.39
C ASP A 674 8.77 -31.91 4.00
N TYR A 675 8.03 -32.37 2.98
CA TYR A 675 8.49 -32.40 1.58
C TYR A 675 8.75 -30.97 1.05
N VAL A 676 7.86 -30.04 1.31
CA VAL A 676 8.02 -28.64 0.90
C VAL A 676 9.31 -28.05 1.49
N ALA A 677 9.52 -28.21 2.80
CA ALA A 677 10.71 -27.67 3.47
C ALA A 677 12.00 -28.32 2.96
N GLU A 678 11.98 -29.61 2.63
CA GLU A 678 13.14 -30.33 2.13
C GLU A 678 13.47 -29.93 0.68
N TYR A 679 12.49 -29.89 -0.21
CA TYR A 679 12.72 -29.78 -1.65
C TYR A 679 12.47 -28.37 -2.22
N LEU A 680 11.40 -27.69 -1.80
CA LEU A 680 10.96 -26.44 -2.40
C LEU A 680 11.41 -25.20 -1.63
N GLY A 681 11.52 -25.27 -0.31
CA GLY A 681 11.90 -24.13 0.53
C GLY A 681 10.75 -23.56 1.38
N GLY A 682 10.74 -22.23 1.60
CA GLY A 682 9.77 -21.55 2.44
C GLY A 682 10.17 -21.45 3.92
N SER A 683 9.38 -20.73 4.71
CA SER A 683 9.63 -20.44 6.14
C SER A 683 9.07 -21.53 7.07
N PHE A 684 9.11 -22.80 6.68
CA PHE A 684 8.53 -23.93 7.41
C PHE A 684 9.50 -24.58 8.42
N GLU A 685 10.63 -23.97 8.67
CA GLU A 685 11.61 -24.38 9.66
C GLU A 685 11.35 -23.74 11.06
N PRO A 686 11.74 -24.36 12.17
CA PRO A 686 12.30 -25.71 12.29
C PRO A 686 11.23 -26.82 12.21
N GLU A 687 11.64 -28.07 12.05
CA GLU A 687 10.73 -29.23 11.95
C GLU A 687 9.72 -29.28 13.10
N SER A 688 10.14 -28.97 14.32
CA SER A 688 9.27 -28.94 15.51
C SER A 688 8.10 -27.95 15.41
N ARG A 689 8.15 -27.00 14.46
CA ARG A 689 7.08 -26.03 14.19
C ARG A 689 6.07 -26.52 13.15
N ARG A 690 6.44 -27.46 12.26
CA ARG A 690 5.64 -27.87 11.12
C ARG A 690 4.27 -28.41 11.51
N LEU A 691 4.16 -29.25 12.55
CA LEU A 691 2.86 -29.72 13.04
C LEU A 691 1.98 -28.55 13.52
N SER A 692 2.57 -27.56 14.18
CA SER A 692 1.84 -26.35 14.60
C SER A 692 1.38 -25.51 13.42
N LEU A 693 2.18 -25.44 12.35
CA LEU A 693 1.83 -24.75 11.11
C LEU A 693 0.77 -25.52 10.31
N ALA A 694 0.88 -26.85 10.20
CA ALA A 694 -0.12 -27.69 9.56
C ALA A 694 -1.49 -27.51 10.23
N ARG A 695 -1.53 -27.56 11.58
CA ARG A 695 -2.76 -27.31 12.35
C ARG A 695 -3.32 -25.89 12.09
N LEU A 696 -2.46 -24.87 12.04
CA LEU A 696 -2.88 -23.51 11.70
C LEU A 696 -3.50 -23.45 10.30
N ILE A 697 -2.82 -24.02 9.30
CA ILE A 697 -3.22 -24.04 7.89
C ILE A 697 -4.59 -24.72 7.74
N VAL A 698 -4.74 -25.92 8.31
CA VAL A 698 -5.99 -26.69 8.25
C VAL A 698 -7.13 -25.97 8.98
N HIS A 699 -6.89 -25.44 10.18
CA HIS A 699 -7.90 -24.65 10.91
C HIS A 699 -8.30 -23.39 10.13
N TRP A 700 -7.34 -22.74 9.49
CA TRP A 700 -7.58 -21.57 8.68
C TRP A 700 -8.49 -21.88 7.49
N MET A 701 -8.19 -22.94 6.72
CA MET A 701 -9.01 -23.41 5.60
C MET A 701 -10.41 -23.89 6.03
N ARG A 702 -10.52 -24.52 7.22
CA ARG A 702 -11.83 -24.90 7.80
C ARG A 702 -12.68 -23.68 8.20
N GLY A 703 -12.17 -22.48 8.09
CA GLY A 703 -12.88 -21.26 8.48
C GLY A 703 -12.96 -21.06 9.99
N VAL A 704 -12.12 -21.73 10.79
CA VAL A 704 -12.11 -21.58 12.27
C VAL A 704 -11.85 -20.12 12.65
N PRO A 705 -12.65 -19.51 13.56
CA PRO A 705 -12.43 -18.14 14.01
C PRO A 705 -11.03 -17.92 14.58
N LEU A 706 -10.46 -16.74 14.32
CA LEU A 706 -9.10 -16.41 14.78
C LEU A 706 -8.96 -16.50 16.32
N SER A 707 -10.00 -16.08 17.04
CA SER A 707 -10.06 -16.21 18.52
C SER A 707 -9.91 -17.65 18.99
N VAL A 708 -10.56 -18.59 18.33
CA VAL A 708 -10.46 -20.03 18.64
C VAL A 708 -9.08 -20.59 18.33
N ILE A 709 -8.46 -20.17 17.21
CA ILE A 709 -7.08 -20.55 16.87
C ILE A 709 -6.10 -20.04 17.94
N ILE A 710 -6.27 -18.79 18.39
CA ILE A 710 -5.46 -18.18 19.45
C ILE A 710 -5.61 -18.96 20.76
N ASP A 711 -6.84 -19.26 21.18
CA ASP A 711 -7.12 -19.99 22.42
C ASP A 711 -6.63 -21.44 22.41
N ASN A 712 -6.74 -22.12 21.25
CA ASN A 712 -6.17 -23.46 21.06
C ASN A 712 -4.66 -23.45 21.27
N ARG A 713 -3.98 -22.45 20.67
CA ARG A 713 -2.53 -22.28 20.83
C ARG A 713 -2.14 -21.89 22.25
N ALA A 714 -2.96 -21.09 22.94
CA ALA A 714 -2.76 -20.72 24.34
C ALA A 714 -2.87 -21.97 25.25
N ARG A 715 -3.90 -22.81 25.03
CA ARG A 715 -4.09 -24.07 25.77
C ARG A 715 -2.92 -25.02 25.56
N TRP A 716 -2.50 -25.21 24.30
CA TRP A 716 -1.34 -26.06 24.00
C TRP A 716 -0.07 -25.61 24.73
N ARG A 717 0.25 -24.28 24.71
CA ARG A 717 1.42 -23.75 25.43
C ARG A 717 1.35 -23.98 26.94
N ARG A 718 0.20 -23.77 27.56
CA ARG A 718 0.01 -24.03 28.99
C ARG A 718 0.22 -25.49 29.31
N ASN A 719 -0.25 -26.41 28.47
CA ASN A 719 -0.04 -27.85 28.66
C ASN A 719 1.46 -28.24 28.54
N GLN A 720 2.26 -27.43 27.86
CA GLN A 720 3.72 -27.56 27.79
C GLN A 720 4.45 -26.83 28.96
N GLY A 721 3.71 -26.32 29.96
CA GLY A 721 4.30 -25.58 31.06
C GLY A 721 4.82 -24.18 30.71
N GLN A 722 4.46 -23.62 29.55
CA GLN A 722 4.91 -22.30 29.11
C GLN A 722 3.96 -21.20 29.58
N GLU A 723 4.53 -20.06 29.99
CA GLU A 723 3.77 -18.85 30.30
C GLU A 723 3.20 -18.24 29.02
N VAL A 724 1.93 -17.82 29.06
CA VAL A 724 1.22 -17.27 27.91
C VAL A 724 0.96 -15.78 28.08
N SER A 725 1.67 -14.96 27.31
CA SER A 725 1.34 -13.55 27.11
C SER A 725 0.40 -13.41 25.92
N TYR A 726 -0.87 -13.05 26.14
CA TYR A 726 -1.86 -12.91 25.07
C TYR A 726 -1.48 -11.86 24.00
N PRO A 727 -0.97 -10.66 24.31
CA PRO A 727 -0.57 -9.72 23.26
C PRO A 727 0.50 -10.31 22.32
N LYS A 728 1.51 -11.00 22.88
CA LYS A 728 2.54 -11.69 22.10
C LYS A 728 1.96 -12.86 21.28
N LEU A 729 1.06 -13.63 21.86
CA LEU A 729 0.44 -14.79 21.19
C LEU A 729 -0.45 -14.35 20.04
N ILE A 730 -1.29 -13.33 20.23
CA ILE A 730 -2.18 -12.76 19.21
C ILE A 730 -1.36 -12.30 18.02
N ARG A 731 -0.30 -11.50 18.23
CA ARG A 731 0.60 -11.07 17.16
C ARG A 731 1.22 -12.25 16.41
N GLN A 732 1.71 -13.26 17.13
CA GLN A 732 2.32 -14.44 16.51
C GLN A 732 1.33 -15.22 15.65
N VAL A 733 0.10 -15.40 16.14
CA VAL A 733 -0.93 -16.13 15.35
C VAL A 733 -1.34 -15.32 14.12
N MET A 734 -1.52 -13.99 14.26
CA MET A 734 -1.84 -13.14 13.11
C MET A 734 -0.71 -13.15 12.06
N ALA A 735 0.56 -13.04 12.51
CA ALA A 735 1.70 -13.13 11.60
C ALA A 735 1.78 -14.51 10.93
N ASP A 736 1.60 -15.61 11.67
CA ASP A 736 1.58 -16.95 11.08
C ASP A 736 0.42 -17.14 10.08
N VAL A 737 -0.72 -16.48 10.30
CA VAL A 737 -1.84 -16.50 9.34
C VAL A 737 -1.50 -15.70 8.08
N GLU A 738 -1.03 -14.45 8.21
CA GLU A 738 -0.78 -13.59 7.04
C GLU A 738 0.46 -14.05 6.24
N ASP A 739 1.58 -14.34 6.91
CA ASP A 739 2.82 -14.67 6.24
C ASP A 739 2.85 -16.14 5.76
N ILE A 740 2.34 -17.07 6.59
CA ILE A 740 2.43 -18.50 6.28
C ILE A 740 1.15 -18.99 5.60
N ALA A 741 -0.02 -18.92 6.30
CA ALA A 741 -1.22 -19.57 5.77
C ALA A 741 -1.76 -18.89 4.51
N ARG A 742 -1.65 -17.55 4.41
CA ARG A 742 -2.19 -16.76 3.31
C ARG A 742 -1.19 -16.39 2.21
N PHE A 743 0.11 -16.53 2.45
CA PHE A 743 1.13 -16.11 1.49
C PHE A 743 2.05 -17.26 1.07
N GLU A 744 2.76 -17.90 2.01
CA GLU A 744 3.70 -18.97 1.65
C GLU A 744 3.00 -20.30 1.35
N ALA A 745 2.03 -20.71 2.17
CA ALA A 745 1.35 -21.99 1.99
C ALA A 745 0.63 -22.09 0.64
N PRO A 746 -0.12 -21.10 0.13
CA PRO A 746 -0.69 -21.15 -1.21
C PRO A 746 0.33 -21.44 -2.28
N ARG A 747 1.47 -20.73 -2.25
CA ARG A 747 2.55 -20.86 -3.24
C ARG A 747 3.20 -22.24 -3.23
N TYR A 748 3.54 -22.75 -2.06
CA TYR A 748 4.33 -23.99 -1.94
C TYR A 748 3.47 -25.24 -1.92
N LEU A 749 2.29 -25.22 -1.28
CA LEU A 749 1.39 -26.38 -1.26
C LEU A 749 0.69 -26.60 -2.59
N SER A 750 0.36 -25.53 -3.36
CA SER A 750 -0.14 -25.72 -4.73
C SER A 750 0.92 -26.32 -5.64
N CYS A 751 2.17 -25.90 -5.51
CA CYS A 751 3.29 -26.49 -6.24
C CYS A 751 3.50 -27.97 -5.87
N TYR A 752 3.47 -28.28 -4.58
CA TYR A 752 3.55 -29.65 -4.08
C TYR A 752 2.43 -30.51 -4.66
N ALA A 753 1.18 -30.07 -4.58
CA ALA A 753 0.03 -30.80 -5.08
C ALA A 753 0.10 -31.07 -6.59
N ASP A 754 0.49 -30.07 -7.38
CA ASP A 754 0.65 -30.20 -8.82
C ASP A 754 1.79 -31.17 -9.20
N VAL A 755 2.89 -31.19 -8.46
CA VAL A 755 4.01 -32.13 -8.68
C VAL A 755 3.59 -33.55 -8.30
N VAL A 756 2.86 -33.75 -7.20
CA VAL A 756 2.31 -35.05 -6.80
C VAL A 756 1.33 -35.59 -7.85
N ALA A 757 0.43 -34.70 -8.34
CA ALA A 757 -0.51 -35.05 -9.40
C ALA A 757 0.20 -35.44 -10.70
N GLN A 758 1.27 -34.73 -11.08
CA GLN A 758 2.09 -35.11 -12.23
C GLN A 758 2.79 -36.47 -12.04
N ALA A 759 3.29 -36.76 -10.83
CA ALA A 759 3.91 -38.06 -10.53
C ALA A 759 2.89 -39.19 -10.67
N ALA A 760 1.67 -39.03 -10.18
CA ALA A 760 0.57 -39.98 -10.35
C ALA A 760 0.27 -40.21 -11.83
N GLY A 761 0.19 -39.17 -12.64
CA GLY A 761 -0.01 -39.28 -14.09
C GLY A 761 1.11 -40.03 -14.79
N ILE A 762 2.38 -39.85 -14.39
CA ILE A 762 3.52 -40.61 -14.92
C ILE A 762 3.42 -42.10 -14.59
N LEU A 763 2.86 -42.43 -13.40
CA LEU A 763 2.66 -43.83 -12.98
C LEU A 763 1.33 -44.44 -13.52
N GLY A 764 0.62 -43.69 -14.40
CA GLY A 764 -0.63 -44.17 -15.01
C GLY A 764 -1.82 -44.16 -14.04
N ARG A 765 -1.76 -43.40 -12.95
CA ARG A 765 -2.80 -43.26 -11.94
C ARG A 765 -3.54 -41.92 -12.14
N GLN A 766 -4.87 -41.95 -12.03
CA GLN A 766 -5.66 -40.72 -12.08
C GLN A 766 -5.83 -40.18 -10.67
N MET A 767 -5.46 -38.94 -10.47
CA MET A 767 -5.73 -38.17 -9.25
C MET A 767 -6.46 -36.91 -9.65
N GLU A 768 -7.66 -36.73 -9.10
CA GLU A 768 -8.35 -35.45 -9.15
C GLU A 768 -7.88 -34.61 -7.96
N VAL A 769 -6.86 -33.78 -8.17
CA VAL A 769 -6.42 -32.76 -7.20
C VAL A 769 -6.62 -31.42 -7.86
N ASP A 770 -7.60 -30.65 -7.42
CA ASP A 770 -7.69 -29.23 -7.79
C ASP A 770 -6.80 -28.40 -6.85
N ALA A 771 -5.53 -28.27 -7.23
CA ALA A 771 -4.56 -27.45 -6.51
C ALA A 771 -5.01 -25.98 -6.42
N GLY A 772 -5.87 -25.55 -7.33
CA GLY A 772 -6.45 -24.22 -7.33
C GLY A 772 -7.43 -23.99 -6.20
N ASP A 773 -8.21 -24.97 -5.81
CA ASP A 773 -9.13 -24.86 -4.68
C ASP A 773 -8.36 -24.71 -3.34
N ILE A 774 -7.25 -25.44 -3.21
CA ILE A 774 -6.38 -25.35 -2.01
C ILE A 774 -5.79 -23.95 -1.88
N GLU A 775 -5.28 -23.38 -2.97
CA GLU A 775 -4.69 -22.05 -2.98
C GLU A 775 -5.71 -20.99 -2.53
N MET A 776 -6.95 -21.15 -2.99
CA MET A 776 -8.07 -20.29 -2.63
C MET A 776 -8.48 -20.40 -1.17
N MET A 777 -8.70 -21.64 -0.71
CA MET A 777 -9.04 -21.90 0.68
C MET A 777 -7.98 -21.33 1.62
N LEU A 778 -6.70 -21.35 1.21
CA LEU A 778 -5.59 -20.77 1.95
C LEU A 778 -5.60 -19.25 1.91
N GLU A 779 -5.78 -18.64 0.75
CA GLU A 779 -5.79 -17.18 0.63
C GLU A 779 -6.95 -16.56 1.40
N LEU A 780 -8.16 -17.11 1.28
CA LEU A 780 -9.38 -16.55 1.87
C LEU A 780 -9.69 -17.11 3.27
N GLY A 781 -9.19 -18.29 3.61
CA GLY A 781 -9.41 -18.95 4.89
C GLY A 781 -10.83 -19.47 5.07
N VAL A 782 -11.44 -19.96 4.01
CA VAL A 782 -12.82 -20.50 4.00
C VAL A 782 -12.90 -21.79 3.20
N PRO A 783 -13.81 -22.73 3.59
CA PRO A 783 -13.85 -24.06 3.00
C PRO A 783 -14.76 -24.20 1.77
N ARG A 784 -15.70 -23.28 1.52
CA ARG A 784 -16.75 -23.45 0.50
C ARG A 784 -16.67 -22.39 -0.60
N PRO A 785 -17.01 -22.72 -1.86
CA PRO A 785 -17.17 -21.75 -2.94
C PRO A 785 -18.16 -20.61 -2.61
N THR A 786 -19.29 -20.89 -1.96
CA THR A 786 -20.24 -19.88 -1.49
C THR A 786 -19.58 -18.88 -0.54
N ASP A 787 -18.72 -19.35 0.36
CA ASP A 787 -18.00 -18.45 1.28
C ASP A 787 -17.04 -17.52 0.51
N MET A 788 -16.40 -18.05 -0.55
CA MET A 788 -15.54 -17.26 -1.44
C MET A 788 -16.37 -16.21 -2.22
N SER A 789 -17.55 -16.59 -2.68
CA SER A 789 -18.49 -15.68 -3.36
C SER A 789 -18.95 -14.54 -2.44
N PHE A 790 -19.28 -14.81 -1.17
CA PHE A 790 -19.60 -13.76 -0.19
C PHE A 790 -18.43 -12.80 0.05
N ILE A 791 -17.19 -13.31 0.12
CA ILE A 791 -16.01 -12.46 0.25
C ILE A 791 -15.80 -11.61 -1.02
N SER A 792 -16.05 -12.17 -2.22
CA SER A 792 -15.89 -11.43 -3.48
C SER A 792 -16.88 -10.26 -3.61
N VAL A 793 -18.07 -10.37 -3.01
CA VAL A 793 -19.07 -9.29 -2.99
C VAL A 793 -18.91 -8.33 -1.81
N GLY A 794 -17.85 -8.47 -0.99
CA GLY A 794 -17.42 -7.48 -0.02
C GLY A 794 -17.66 -7.83 1.44
N LEU A 795 -18.14 -9.04 1.80
CA LEU A 795 -18.19 -9.45 3.19
C LEU A 795 -16.81 -9.91 3.71
N SER A 796 -16.53 -9.60 4.97
CA SER A 796 -15.34 -10.13 5.63
C SER A 796 -15.43 -11.63 5.86
N ARG A 797 -14.28 -12.31 5.97
CA ARG A 797 -14.20 -13.72 6.37
C ARG A 797 -14.97 -14.00 7.66
N ALA A 798 -14.87 -13.10 8.65
CA ALA A 798 -15.53 -13.27 9.93
C ALA A 798 -17.06 -13.27 9.79
N THR A 799 -17.61 -12.34 9.05
CA THR A 799 -19.05 -12.24 8.76
C THR A 799 -19.51 -13.41 7.90
N THR A 800 -18.76 -13.76 6.85
CA THR A 800 -19.06 -14.92 6.00
C THR A 800 -19.14 -16.21 6.82
N ARG A 801 -18.26 -16.39 7.79
CA ARG A 801 -18.31 -17.56 8.68
C ARG A 801 -19.46 -17.50 9.68
N ALA A 802 -19.83 -16.30 10.14
CA ALA A 802 -21.00 -16.13 11.02
C ALA A 802 -22.31 -16.47 10.34
N ILE A 803 -22.43 -16.23 9.02
CA ILE A 803 -23.64 -16.57 8.25
C ILE A 803 -23.62 -17.98 7.67
N ALA A 804 -22.54 -18.72 7.78
CA ALA A 804 -22.35 -20.01 7.12
C ALA A 804 -23.40 -21.09 7.52
N GLU A 805 -23.94 -20.99 8.72
CA GLU A 805 -24.99 -21.91 9.21
C GLU A 805 -26.38 -21.61 8.62
N PHE A 806 -26.60 -20.40 8.15
CA PHE A 806 -27.85 -19.93 7.54
C PHE A 806 -27.87 -20.08 6.02
N VAL A 807 -26.68 -20.32 5.39
CA VAL A 807 -26.53 -20.49 3.94
C VAL A 807 -26.00 -21.88 3.68
N LEU A 808 -26.93 -22.80 3.37
CA LEU A 808 -26.62 -24.23 3.24
C LEU A 808 -26.04 -24.60 1.86
N ASP A 809 -26.40 -23.87 0.81
CA ASP A 809 -25.90 -24.13 -0.55
C ASP A 809 -24.38 -23.82 -0.64
N PRO A 810 -23.54 -24.80 -0.96
CA PRO A 810 -22.08 -24.61 -1.02
C PRO A 810 -21.59 -23.97 -2.32
N PHE A 811 -22.46 -23.72 -3.31
CA PHE A 811 -22.10 -23.29 -4.67
C PHE A 811 -22.81 -22.01 -5.14
N LEU A 812 -23.23 -21.13 -4.24
CA LEU A 812 -23.84 -19.86 -4.66
C LEU A 812 -22.83 -18.98 -5.43
N SER A 813 -23.29 -18.45 -6.55
CA SER A 813 -22.54 -17.46 -7.32
C SER A 813 -22.48 -16.08 -6.61
N PRO A 814 -21.57 -15.17 -6.98
CA PRO A 814 -21.53 -13.81 -6.45
C PRO A 814 -22.86 -13.06 -6.59
N ALA A 815 -23.56 -13.20 -7.73
CA ALA A 815 -24.87 -12.59 -7.94
C ALA A 815 -25.94 -13.14 -6.97
N GLN A 816 -25.94 -14.46 -6.72
CA GLN A 816 -26.85 -15.08 -5.75
C GLN A 816 -26.52 -14.65 -4.31
N CYS A 817 -25.23 -14.50 -3.97
CA CYS A 817 -24.80 -13.97 -2.68
C CYS A 817 -25.23 -12.50 -2.50
N THR A 818 -25.13 -11.67 -3.54
CA THR A 818 -25.66 -10.30 -3.53
C THR A 818 -27.16 -10.29 -3.27
N ALA A 819 -27.92 -11.11 -4.00
CA ALA A 819 -29.37 -11.23 -3.79
C ALA A 819 -29.72 -11.71 -2.38
N TRP A 820 -28.95 -12.63 -1.80
CA TRP A 820 -29.14 -13.07 -0.41
C TRP A 820 -28.91 -11.92 0.58
N ILE A 821 -27.82 -11.16 0.45
CA ILE A 821 -27.50 -9.98 1.31
C ILE A 821 -28.63 -8.95 1.26
N GLU A 822 -29.21 -8.70 0.08
CA GLU A 822 -30.28 -7.74 -0.10
C GLU A 822 -31.59 -8.14 0.56
N ASN A 823 -31.91 -9.42 0.54
CA ASN A 823 -33.23 -9.91 0.95
C ASN A 823 -33.26 -10.53 2.36
N VAL A 824 -32.13 -10.84 2.97
CA VAL A 824 -32.06 -11.48 4.28
C VAL A 824 -32.61 -10.55 5.37
N ASP A 825 -33.47 -11.09 6.23
CA ASP A 825 -33.87 -10.38 7.46
C ASP A 825 -32.82 -10.59 8.56
N VAL A 826 -31.95 -9.61 8.72
CA VAL A 826 -30.81 -9.69 9.65
C VAL A 826 -31.25 -9.77 11.11
N GLU A 827 -32.45 -9.23 11.46
CA GLU A 827 -32.95 -9.25 12.85
C GLU A 827 -33.42 -10.63 13.27
N GLN A 828 -33.82 -11.48 12.31
CA GLN A 828 -34.21 -12.86 12.58
C GLN A 828 -33.04 -13.82 12.73
N LEU A 829 -31.83 -13.39 12.32
CA LEU A 829 -30.62 -14.17 12.47
C LEU A 829 -29.92 -13.78 13.79
N GLU A 830 -29.67 -14.73 14.64
CA GLU A 830 -28.90 -14.52 15.88
C GLU A 830 -27.40 -14.29 15.58
N LEU A 831 -27.08 -13.24 14.80
CA LEU A 831 -25.73 -12.92 14.38
C LEU A 831 -24.97 -12.09 15.42
N PRO A 832 -23.64 -12.25 15.51
CA PRO A 832 -22.81 -11.29 16.21
C PRO A 832 -23.01 -9.87 15.69
N ALA A 833 -23.02 -8.87 16.57
CA ALA A 833 -23.32 -7.48 16.23
C ALA A 833 -22.49 -6.93 15.06
N PHE A 834 -21.21 -7.32 15.01
CA PHE A 834 -20.32 -6.91 13.92
C PHE A 834 -20.77 -7.46 12.56
N ALA A 835 -21.23 -8.71 12.50
CA ALA A 835 -21.66 -9.35 11.25
C ALA A 835 -23.00 -8.76 10.76
N ALA A 836 -23.95 -8.54 11.67
CA ALA A 836 -25.23 -7.90 11.36
C ALA A 836 -25.02 -6.50 10.75
N ARG A 837 -24.14 -5.68 11.37
CA ARG A 837 -23.83 -4.32 10.88
C ARG A 837 -23.14 -4.34 9.52
N GLU A 838 -22.21 -5.28 9.29
CA GLU A 838 -21.51 -5.40 8.01
C GLU A 838 -22.47 -5.76 6.86
N ILE A 839 -23.43 -6.68 7.10
CA ILE A 839 -24.46 -7.04 6.11
C ILE A 839 -25.34 -5.81 5.79
N VAL A 840 -25.78 -5.07 6.80
CA VAL A 840 -26.57 -3.86 6.62
C VAL A 840 -25.79 -2.79 5.83
N ALA A 841 -24.52 -2.57 6.15
CA ALA A 841 -23.66 -1.63 5.44
C ALA A 841 -23.48 -2.04 3.97
N GLN A 842 -23.23 -3.33 3.70
CA GLN A 842 -23.08 -3.85 2.34
C GLN A 842 -24.39 -3.71 1.52
N ARG A 843 -25.55 -3.94 2.14
CA ARG A 843 -26.86 -3.71 1.53
C ARG A 843 -27.06 -2.24 1.14
N GLN A 844 -26.68 -1.30 2.00
CA GLN A 844 -26.75 0.14 1.70
C GLN A 844 -25.89 0.50 0.49
N LEU A 845 -24.69 -0.03 0.41
CA LEU A 845 -23.79 0.18 -0.73
C LEU A 845 -24.42 -0.34 -2.05
N PHE A 846 -25.09 -1.49 -2.04
CA PHE A 846 -25.78 -2.01 -3.22
C PHE A 846 -26.97 -1.11 -3.62
N SER A 847 -27.75 -0.63 -2.65
CA SER A 847 -28.87 0.27 -2.90
C SER A 847 -28.42 1.62 -3.48
N GLU A 848 -27.35 2.21 -2.96
CA GLU A 848 -26.78 3.46 -3.49
C GLU A 848 -26.26 3.30 -4.94
N ARG A 849 -25.67 2.14 -5.26
CA ARG A 849 -25.22 1.84 -6.63
C ARG A 849 -26.40 1.82 -7.62
N ARG A 850 -27.48 1.12 -7.31
CA ARG A 850 -28.67 1.08 -8.16
C ARG A 850 -29.31 2.47 -8.35
N TRP A 851 -29.37 3.24 -7.29
CA TRP A 851 -29.94 4.61 -7.38
C TRP A 851 -29.12 5.54 -8.29
N ARG A 852 -27.79 5.34 -8.35
CA ARG A 852 -26.90 6.12 -9.24
C ARG A 852 -26.87 5.60 -10.68
N ALA A 853 -27.26 4.35 -10.92
CA ALA A 853 -27.32 3.72 -12.23
C ALA A 853 -28.67 3.94 -12.96
N GLY A 854 -29.76 4.27 -12.25
CA GLY A 854 -31.08 4.65 -12.77
C GLY A 854 -31.25 6.15 -12.83
#